data_ed85db5fd0fc9c711c724b458552e13c
#
_entry.id   ed85db5fd0fc9c711c724b458552e13c
#
_cell.length_a   1.000
_cell.length_b   1.000
_cell.length_c   1.000
_cell.angle_alpha   90.00
_cell.angle_beta   90.00
_cell.angle_gamma   90.00
#
_symmetry.space_group_name_H-M   'P 1'
#
loop_
_entity.id
_entity.type
_entity.pdbx_description
1 polymer ?
#
loop_
_entity_poly.entity_id
_entity_poly.type
_entity_poly.pdbx_seq_one_letter_code
_entity_poly.pdbx_strand_id
1 'polypeptide(L)'
;MGQIVRKNRKSILMELSDDKNREEAMKKIQRSIIFVIGILLWVMQGQYVFAAGSAELLSGTIANTTISYRLTADGTLTIYSDNIEKMPNYTVNSTVPWAAQKDKIKKVQINSYLKNIGDYAFYGCNSLESVVIQDSKLTEIGIAAFKNCTNLKTINIPETVKVIGTMGFANCNSLQSTKKSPVNIPKGNTEIMDFAFAGCKSMQYIKIPASVEMIGNCAFFECDFLSEIEIEEGQLQEIGDYAFTDCEMESIVIPTKTGKIGEYAFSDCKRLEKIWFLYANGTDTQDIADNMLQGNSHVNALYVYSGKSYESWAKNNGLSDKITYIHNMSGDNSNYKVYLGGIPYGQYSAVYNGQQIKPAVKLYYSGKEVSAADYSVAYSNNVNAGNQAAIQIVGKNAYYGKMSLKFTIKQYSLTSNCKISDVQNQSYTGYAITPKISVMCGNRTLKENTDYTVEYSNNKEAGDQKAVITVKGKGNYTGVLQKKFSIVKKSIAGAKIQIHDKGIYKKGKKVKPRVTVTYRNQTLQAGRDYKLSYSNNKKVSKKAVVKLQGIGMYSGTLQKKFTIYPPKANLVVTKKSIKVKNWEKDKGFTILYKYKVDKGKYCKKPVNGNGLAKALKKHKGHKITIKAALKCNGITGAYSQGKKLKLK
;
A
#
# COMPACT_ATOMS: atom_id res chain seq x y z
N MET A 1 1.31 -22.46 0.68
CA MET A 1 0.24 -21.73 1.40
C MET A 1 0.64 -21.24 2.81
N GLY A 2 1.39 -21.98 3.60
CA GLY A 2 1.77 -21.57 4.97
C GLY A 2 2.70 -20.34 5.10
N GLN A 3 3.43 -19.96 4.08
CA GLN A 3 4.33 -18.79 4.13
C GLN A 3 3.65 -17.46 3.76
N ILE A 4 2.57 -17.48 2.99
CA ILE A 4 1.82 -16.27 2.60
C ILE A 4 0.97 -15.76 3.78
N VAL A 5 0.43 -16.66 4.60
CA VAL A 5 -0.40 -16.31 5.77
C VAL A 5 0.45 -15.67 6.89
N ARG A 6 1.73 -16.04 7.04
CA ARG A 6 2.64 -15.44 8.05
C ARG A 6 3.13 -14.04 7.69
N LYS A 7 3.22 -13.71 6.40
CA LYS A 7 3.70 -12.39 5.95
C LYS A 7 2.64 -11.29 6.09
N ASN A 8 1.37 -11.64 5.89
CA ASN A 8 0.26 -10.69 6.05
C ASN A 8 -0.12 -10.42 7.51
N ARG A 9 0.20 -11.34 8.45
CA ARG A 9 -0.11 -11.16 9.88
C ARG A 9 0.73 -10.07 10.57
N LYS A 10 1.95 -9.80 10.07
CA LYS A 10 2.85 -8.78 10.64
C LYS A 10 2.57 -7.35 10.15
N SER A 11 2.01 -7.18 8.95
CA SER A 11 1.69 -5.85 8.42
C SER A 11 0.36 -5.28 8.95
N ILE A 12 -0.59 -6.14 9.30
CA ILE A 12 -1.91 -5.73 9.83
C ILE A 12 -1.83 -5.34 11.32
N LEU A 13 -0.86 -5.86 12.08
CA LEU A 13 -0.72 -5.59 13.52
C LEU A 13 0.03 -4.28 13.84
N MET A 14 0.53 -3.56 12.86
CA MET A 14 1.31 -2.31 13.06
C MET A 14 0.51 -1.01 12.82
N GLU A 15 -0.74 -1.07 12.37
CA GLU A 15 -1.54 0.13 12.03
C GLU A 15 -2.68 0.48 13.01
N LEU A 16 -2.85 -0.26 14.12
CA LEU A 16 -3.97 -0.03 15.04
C LEU A 16 -3.46 0.41 16.43
N SER A 17 -3.32 1.71 16.60
CA SER A 17 -2.98 2.33 17.89
C SER A 17 -4.19 2.84 18.70
N ASP A 18 -5.42 2.47 18.35
CA ASP A 18 -6.63 2.94 19.03
C ASP A 18 -7.56 1.77 19.39
N ASP A 19 -7.77 1.55 20.69
CA ASP A 19 -8.44 0.36 21.24
C ASP A 19 -9.91 0.19 20.80
N LYS A 20 -10.63 1.27 20.51
CA LYS A 20 -12.03 1.19 20.01
C LYS A 20 -12.14 0.69 18.58
N ASN A 21 -11.20 1.07 17.72
CA ASN A 21 -11.16 0.61 16.33
C ASN A 21 -10.72 -0.85 16.21
N ARG A 22 -9.98 -1.35 17.20
CA ARG A 22 -9.50 -2.73 17.27
C ARG A 22 -10.62 -3.73 17.53
N GLU A 23 -11.57 -3.37 18.37
CA GLU A 23 -12.71 -4.25 18.71
C GLU A 23 -13.71 -4.37 17.54
N GLU A 24 -13.97 -3.29 16.81
CA GLU A 24 -14.82 -3.30 15.62
C GLU A 24 -14.15 -4.01 14.43
N ALA A 25 -12.85 -3.81 14.23
CA ALA A 25 -12.07 -4.54 13.23
C ALA A 25 -12.00 -6.03 13.54
N MET A 26 -11.85 -6.42 14.81
CA MET A 26 -11.87 -7.82 15.24
C MET A 26 -13.25 -8.46 15.05
N LYS A 27 -14.35 -7.75 15.31
CA LYS A 27 -15.70 -8.22 15.04
C LYS A 27 -15.99 -8.38 13.53
N LYS A 28 -15.48 -7.47 12.69
CA LYS A 28 -15.55 -7.60 11.21
C LYS A 28 -14.71 -8.76 10.69
N ILE A 29 -13.48 -8.92 11.19
CA ILE A 29 -12.60 -10.04 10.83
C ILE A 29 -13.20 -11.37 11.31
N GLN A 30 -13.76 -11.43 12.50
CA GLN A 30 -14.41 -12.64 13.01
C GLN A 30 -15.65 -13.02 12.19
N ARG A 31 -16.47 -12.04 11.78
CA ARG A 31 -17.59 -12.27 10.85
C ARG A 31 -17.13 -12.71 9.46
N SER A 32 -16.06 -12.14 8.95
CA SER A 32 -15.46 -12.54 7.65
C SER A 32 -14.79 -13.93 7.74
N ILE A 33 -14.15 -14.26 8.85
CA ILE A 33 -13.56 -15.59 9.08
C ILE A 33 -14.65 -16.65 9.24
N ILE A 34 -15.74 -16.36 9.94
CA ILE A 34 -16.88 -17.28 10.06
C ILE A 34 -17.54 -17.47 8.68
N PHE A 35 -17.65 -16.42 7.87
CA PHE A 35 -18.16 -16.48 6.50
C PHE A 35 -17.24 -17.28 5.56
N VAL A 36 -15.91 -17.07 5.65
CA VAL A 36 -14.92 -17.80 4.83
C VAL A 36 -14.75 -19.25 5.31
N ILE A 37 -14.82 -19.52 6.61
CA ILE A 37 -14.79 -20.89 7.15
C ILE A 37 -16.10 -21.63 6.77
N GLY A 38 -17.24 -20.94 6.77
CA GLY A 38 -18.50 -21.46 6.25
C GLY A 38 -18.40 -21.85 4.77
N ILE A 39 -17.73 -21.03 3.95
CA ILE A 39 -17.50 -21.32 2.53
C ILE A 39 -16.43 -22.41 2.33
N LEU A 40 -15.34 -22.44 3.11
CA LEU A 40 -14.28 -23.44 3.00
C LEU A 40 -14.66 -24.83 3.50
N LEU A 41 -15.51 -24.94 4.52
CA LEU A 41 -16.11 -26.21 4.95
C LEU A 41 -17.10 -26.74 3.92
N TRP A 42 -17.64 -25.87 3.08
CA TRP A 42 -18.61 -26.20 2.05
C TRP A 42 -17.96 -26.70 0.74
N VAL A 43 -16.72 -26.29 0.46
CA VAL A 43 -15.96 -26.63 -0.77
C VAL A 43 -15.15 -27.93 -0.64
N MET A 44 -14.89 -28.44 0.58
CA MET A 44 -13.99 -29.58 0.78
C MET A 44 -14.67 -30.96 0.85
N GLN A 45 -15.99 -31.04 0.81
CA GLN A 45 -16.67 -32.32 0.71
C GLN A 45 -17.77 -32.23 -0.35
N GLY A 46 -17.56 -32.84 -1.49
CA GLY A 46 -18.59 -33.06 -2.53
C GLY A 46 -19.76 -33.95 -2.07
N GLN A 47 -20.11 -33.85 -0.81
CA GLN A 47 -21.33 -34.42 -0.24
C GLN A 47 -22.18 -33.26 0.28
N TYR A 48 -23.39 -33.17 -0.22
CA TYR A 48 -24.39 -32.19 0.18
C TYR A 48 -24.65 -32.27 1.68
N VAL A 49 -24.07 -31.33 2.46
CA VAL A 49 -24.47 -31.17 3.86
C VAL A 49 -25.80 -30.43 3.87
N PHE A 50 -26.88 -31.18 3.92
CA PHE A 50 -28.18 -30.62 4.29
C PHE A 50 -28.09 -30.10 5.72
N ALA A 51 -28.49 -28.85 5.92
CA ALA A 51 -28.54 -28.27 7.25
C ALA A 51 -29.34 -29.24 8.16
N ALA A 52 -28.67 -29.83 9.10
CA ALA A 52 -29.32 -30.68 10.10
C ALA A 52 -30.23 -29.78 10.95
N GLY A 53 -31.57 -29.92 10.78
CA GLY A 53 -32.48 -29.23 11.70
C GLY A 53 -33.91 -28.99 11.25
N SER A 54 -34.25 -28.89 9.97
CA SER A 54 -35.67 -28.73 9.58
C SER A 54 -36.29 -30.04 9.10
N ALA A 55 -37.45 -30.38 9.67
CA ALA A 55 -38.20 -31.53 9.24
C ALA A 55 -38.50 -31.48 7.73
N GLU A 56 -38.40 -32.62 7.08
CA GLU A 56 -38.72 -32.73 5.66
C GLU A 56 -40.24 -32.79 5.49
N LEU A 57 -40.75 -31.96 4.56
CA LEU A 57 -42.16 -31.95 4.20
C LEU A 57 -42.45 -32.80 2.95
N LEU A 58 -41.52 -32.82 2.03
CA LEU A 58 -41.67 -33.46 0.74
C LEU A 58 -40.31 -33.72 0.11
N SER A 59 -40.09 -34.90 -0.45
CA SER A 59 -38.91 -35.19 -1.29
C SER A 59 -39.22 -36.21 -2.36
N GLY A 60 -38.39 -36.27 -3.39
CA GLY A 60 -38.52 -37.24 -4.45
C GLY A 60 -37.64 -36.92 -5.65
N THR A 61 -37.88 -37.64 -6.75
CA THR A 61 -37.25 -37.43 -8.04
C THR A 61 -38.32 -37.03 -9.05
N ILE A 62 -38.00 -36.07 -9.92
CA ILE A 62 -38.92 -35.69 -11.01
C ILE A 62 -39.03 -36.85 -11.99
N ALA A 63 -40.26 -37.25 -12.32
CA ALA A 63 -40.51 -38.39 -13.19
C ALA A 63 -39.73 -38.36 -14.50
N ASN A 64 -39.12 -39.49 -14.86
CA ASN A 64 -38.28 -39.69 -16.05
C ASN A 64 -37.00 -38.81 -16.08
N THR A 65 -36.50 -38.37 -14.93
CA THR A 65 -35.28 -37.61 -14.80
C THR A 65 -34.43 -38.10 -13.64
N THR A 66 -33.18 -37.61 -13.52
CA THR A 66 -32.36 -37.80 -12.33
C THR A 66 -32.45 -36.60 -11.37
N ILE A 67 -33.32 -35.62 -11.67
CA ILE A 67 -33.49 -34.39 -10.89
C ILE A 67 -34.24 -34.71 -9.61
N SER A 68 -33.58 -34.52 -8.50
CA SER A 68 -34.15 -34.68 -7.17
C SER A 68 -34.60 -33.34 -6.59
N TYR A 69 -35.64 -33.43 -5.75
CA TYR A 69 -36.15 -32.26 -5.03
C TYR A 69 -36.39 -32.58 -3.56
N ARG A 70 -36.26 -31.59 -2.70
CA ARG A 70 -36.53 -31.68 -1.26
C ARG A 70 -37.07 -30.34 -0.76
N LEU A 71 -38.23 -30.41 -0.10
CA LEU A 71 -38.85 -29.28 0.61
C LEU A 71 -38.75 -29.50 2.11
N THR A 72 -38.24 -28.54 2.82
CA THR A 72 -38.06 -28.54 4.26
C THR A 72 -39.13 -27.67 4.97
N ALA A 73 -39.34 -27.88 6.27
CA ALA A 73 -40.40 -27.21 7.04
C ALA A 73 -40.23 -25.68 7.13
N ASP A 74 -39.02 -25.16 6.91
CA ASP A 74 -38.74 -23.72 6.80
C ASP A 74 -39.20 -23.12 5.47
N GLY A 75 -39.71 -23.94 4.55
CA GLY A 75 -40.17 -23.53 3.23
C GLY A 75 -39.08 -23.48 2.17
N THR A 76 -37.92 -24.10 2.40
CA THR A 76 -36.86 -24.17 1.39
C THR A 76 -37.04 -25.38 0.49
N LEU A 77 -37.32 -25.16 -0.79
CA LEU A 77 -37.32 -26.18 -1.83
C LEU A 77 -35.94 -26.19 -2.53
N THR A 78 -35.20 -27.27 -2.35
CA THR A 78 -33.92 -27.52 -3.03
C THR A 78 -34.16 -28.47 -4.21
N ILE A 79 -33.67 -28.07 -5.39
CA ILE A 79 -33.70 -28.88 -6.61
C ILE A 79 -32.25 -29.08 -7.05
N TYR A 80 -31.90 -30.35 -7.29
CA TYR A 80 -30.53 -30.71 -7.63
C TYR A 80 -30.48 -31.92 -8.59
N SER A 81 -29.41 -31.99 -9.37
CA SER A 81 -29.06 -33.13 -10.20
C SER A 81 -27.54 -33.27 -10.24
N ASP A 82 -27.08 -34.51 -10.31
CA ASP A 82 -25.64 -34.81 -10.48
C ASP A 82 -25.24 -34.83 -11.96
N ASN A 83 -26.23 -34.80 -12.87
CA ASN A 83 -26.03 -34.81 -14.33
C ASN A 83 -26.55 -33.52 -14.99
N ILE A 84 -25.95 -33.16 -16.14
CA ILE A 84 -26.48 -32.07 -16.95
C ILE A 84 -27.81 -32.51 -17.58
N GLU A 85 -28.90 -31.96 -17.08
CA GLU A 85 -30.23 -32.40 -17.44
C GLU A 85 -31.22 -31.25 -17.61
N LYS A 86 -32.29 -31.47 -18.37
CA LYS A 86 -33.40 -30.54 -18.51
C LYS A 86 -34.51 -30.85 -17.52
N MET A 87 -35.00 -29.84 -16.81
CA MET A 87 -36.25 -29.93 -16.09
C MET A 87 -37.38 -30.08 -17.09
N PRO A 88 -38.35 -31.00 -16.87
CA PRO A 88 -39.52 -31.10 -17.73
C PRO A 88 -40.32 -29.82 -17.78
N ASN A 89 -40.94 -29.57 -18.93
CA ASN A 89 -41.92 -28.50 -19.07
C ASN A 89 -43.28 -28.97 -18.56
N TYR A 90 -43.95 -28.14 -17.82
CA TYR A 90 -45.29 -28.33 -17.33
C TYR A 90 -46.28 -27.44 -18.10
N THR A 91 -47.55 -27.59 -17.85
CA THR A 91 -48.61 -26.72 -18.34
C THR A 91 -49.44 -26.20 -17.16
N VAL A 92 -50.35 -25.31 -17.38
CA VAL A 92 -51.23 -24.78 -16.34
C VAL A 92 -52.05 -25.91 -15.67
N ASN A 93 -52.32 -26.98 -16.43
CA ASN A 93 -53.10 -28.15 -15.98
C ASN A 93 -52.20 -29.31 -15.51
N SER A 94 -50.88 -29.21 -15.66
CA SER A 94 -49.97 -30.27 -15.20
C SER A 94 -49.69 -30.14 -13.70
N THR A 95 -49.47 -31.26 -13.05
CA THR A 95 -49.14 -31.29 -11.64
C THR A 95 -47.61 -31.31 -11.48
N VAL A 96 -47.00 -30.20 -11.02
CA VAL A 96 -45.60 -30.21 -10.61
C VAL A 96 -45.43 -31.05 -9.35
N PRO A 97 -44.28 -31.70 -9.10
CA PRO A 97 -44.09 -32.58 -7.95
C PRO A 97 -44.38 -31.93 -6.58
N TRP A 98 -44.22 -30.62 -6.47
CA TRP A 98 -44.48 -29.83 -5.25
C TRP A 98 -45.80 -29.10 -5.25
N ALA A 99 -46.73 -29.41 -6.18
CA ALA A 99 -48.01 -28.71 -6.32
C ALA A 99 -48.82 -28.64 -5.02
N ALA A 100 -48.93 -29.76 -4.29
CA ALA A 100 -49.69 -29.84 -3.04
C ALA A 100 -49.09 -28.99 -1.90
N GLN A 101 -47.86 -28.55 -2.02
CA GLN A 101 -47.15 -27.79 -0.99
C GLN A 101 -46.70 -26.39 -1.50
N LYS A 102 -47.15 -25.96 -2.67
CA LYS A 102 -46.66 -24.71 -3.33
C LYS A 102 -46.79 -23.49 -2.42
N ASP A 103 -47.82 -23.40 -1.59
CA ASP A 103 -48.05 -22.30 -0.67
C ASP A 103 -47.08 -22.28 0.53
N LYS A 104 -46.35 -23.37 0.75
CA LYS A 104 -45.30 -23.47 1.78
C LYS A 104 -43.90 -23.12 1.24
N ILE A 105 -43.73 -23.03 -0.07
CA ILE A 105 -42.44 -22.74 -0.69
C ILE A 105 -42.14 -21.25 -0.54
N LYS A 106 -41.14 -20.94 0.30
CA LYS A 106 -40.68 -19.56 0.53
C LYS A 106 -39.37 -19.26 -0.18
N LYS A 107 -38.55 -20.29 -0.37
CA LYS A 107 -37.25 -20.17 -1.01
C LYS A 107 -37.03 -21.35 -1.96
N VAL A 108 -36.54 -21.05 -3.15
CA VAL A 108 -36.07 -22.06 -4.09
C VAL A 108 -34.55 -21.99 -4.19
N GLN A 109 -33.89 -23.13 -4.07
CA GLN A 109 -32.46 -23.30 -4.29
C GLN A 109 -32.27 -24.30 -5.43
N ILE A 110 -31.65 -23.83 -6.52
CA ILE A 110 -31.30 -24.67 -7.67
C ILE A 110 -29.81 -24.87 -7.63
N ASN A 111 -29.39 -26.12 -7.41
CA ASN A 111 -27.98 -26.49 -7.34
C ASN A 111 -27.56 -27.15 -8.65
N SER A 112 -26.47 -26.68 -9.24
CA SER A 112 -25.70 -27.32 -10.31
C SER A 112 -26.42 -27.58 -11.66
N TYR A 113 -26.26 -28.66 -12.24
CA TYR A 113 -26.28 -29.10 -13.66
C TYR A 113 -27.60 -28.96 -14.43
N LEU A 114 -28.60 -28.21 -13.97
CA LEU A 114 -29.82 -27.99 -14.73
C LEU A 114 -29.57 -27.06 -15.93
N LYS A 115 -30.11 -27.47 -17.12
CA LYS A 115 -30.04 -26.65 -18.35
C LYS A 115 -31.16 -25.62 -18.42
N ASN A 116 -32.31 -25.88 -17.84
CA ASN A 116 -33.45 -24.97 -17.84
C ASN A 116 -34.24 -25.03 -16.54
N ILE A 117 -35.00 -23.99 -16.27
CA ILE A 117 -36.18 -24.07 -15.41
C ILE A 117 -37.36 -24.34 -16.34
N GLY A 118 -38.06 -25.43 -16.14
CA GLY A 118 -39.16 -25.85 -17.03
C GLY A 118 -40.32 -24.85 -17.06
N ASP A 119 -41.10 -24.90 -18.12
CA ASP A 119 -42.31 -24.09 -18.25
C ASP A 119 -43.24 -24.37 -17.04
N TYR A 120 -43.87 -23.32 -16.52
CA TYR A 120 -44.80 -23.36 -15.37
C TYR A 120 -44.25 -24.01 -14.09
N ALA A 121 -42.95 -24.27 -13.96
CA ALA A 121 -42.35 -25.02 -12.86
C ALA A 121 -42.71 -24.46 -11.46
N PHE A 122 -42.78 -23.12 -11.32
CA PHE A 122 -43.14 -22.44 -10.07
C PHE A 122 -44.37 -21.54 -10.24
N TYR A 123 -45.19 -21.80 -11.27
CA TYR A 123 -46.41 -21.03 -11.52
C TYR A 123 -47.30 -20.94 -10.27
N GLY A 124 -47.61 -19.73 -9.83
CA GLY A 124 -48.50 -19.48 -8.68
C GLY A 124 -47.93 -19.92 -7.33
N CYS A 125 -46.60 -19.99 -7.18
CA CYS A 125 -45.96 -20.13 -5.88
C CYS A 125 -46.00 -18.80 -5.12
N ASN A 126 -47.19 -18.43 -4.63
CA ASN A 126 -47.45 -17.10 -4.05
C ASN A 126 -46.62 -16.79 -2.80
N SER A 127 -46.20 -17.81 -2.04
CA SER A 127 -45.37 -17.64 -0.85
C SER A 127 -43.87 -17.56 -1.14
N LEU A 128 -43.44 -17.75 -2.40
CA LEU A 128 -42.05 -17.74 -2.80
C LEU A 128 -41.47 -16.31 -2.67
N GLU A 129 -40.43 -16.16 -1.84
CA GLU A 129 -39.78 -14.89 -1.56
C GLU A 129 -38.45 -14.73 -2.27
N SER A 130 -37.73 -15.84 -2.47
CA SER A 130 -36.40 -15.79 -3.10
C SER A 130 -36.07 -17.03 -3.89
N VAL A 131 -35.32 -16.83 -4.97
CA VAL A 131 -34.73 -17.88 -5.81
C VAL A 131 -33.25 -17.72 -5.86
N VAL A 132 -32.49 -18.76 -5.54
CA VAL A 132 -31.05 -18.81 -5.58
C VAL A 132 -30.60 -19.90 -6.55
N ILE A 133 -29.97 -19.50 -7.65
CA ILE A 133 -29.43 -20.40 -8.67
C ILE A 133 -27.92 -20.41 -8.52
N GLN A 134 -27.36 -21.56 -8.14
CA GLN A 134 -25.93 -21.71 -7.92
C GLN A 134 -25.24 -22.23 -9.17
N ASP A 135 -24.06 -21.69 -9.43
CA ASP A 135 -23.02 -22.11 -10.39
C ASP A 135 -23.54 -23.01 -11.54
N SER A 136 -24.40 -22.44 -12.40
CA SER A 136 -25.31 -23.23 -13.20
C SER A 136 -24.89 -23.35 -14.67
N LYS A 137 -25.32 -24.44 -15.28
CA LYS A 137 -25.38 -24.62 -16.73
C LYS A 137 -26.72 -24.14 -17.31
N LEU A 138 -27.47 -23.35 -16.53
CA LEU A 138 -28.79 -22.86 -16.88
C LEU A 138 -28.71 -21.94 -18.11
N THR A 139 -29.41 -22.29 -19.16
CA THR A 139 -29.46 -21.52 -20.40
C THR A 139 -30.84 -20.93 -20.67
N GLU A 140 -31.88 -21.36 -19.93
CA GLU A 140 -33.25 -20.99 -20.20
C GLU A 140 -34.10 -20.94 -18.92
N ILE A 141 -34.92 -19.93 -18.80
CA ILE A 141 -36.04 -19.82 -17.88
C ILE A 141 -37.30 -19.97 -18.75
N GLY A 142 -38.08 -21.04 -18.53
CA GLY A 142 -39.19 -21.43 -19.37
C GLY A 142 -40.40 -20.49 -19.32
N ILE A 143 -41.40 -20.80 -20.16
CA ILE A 143 -42.66 -20.06 -20.26
C ILE A 143 -43.37 -20.06 -18.92
N ALA A 144 -43.78 -18.89 -18.45
CA ALA A 144 -44.53 -18.72 -17.18
C ALA A 144 -43.90 -19.41 -15.97
N ALA A 145 -42.57 -19.64 -15.99
CA ALA A 145 -41.86 -20.43 -14.97
C ALA A 145 -42.10 -19.88 -13.55
N PHE A 146 -42.14 -18.56 -13.37
CA PHE A 146 -42.41 -17.86 -12.09
C PHE A 146 -43.66 -16.97 -12.17
N LYS A 147 -44.51 -17.15 -13.19
CA LYS A 147 -45.73 -16.34 -13.31
C LYS A 147 -46.58 -16.45 -12.05
N ASN A 148 -47.10 -15.30 -11.57
CA ASN A 148 -47.89 -15.19 -10.35
C ASN A 148 -47.15 -15.59 -9.06
N CYS A 149 -45.82 -15.52 -9.01
CA CYS A 149 -45.05 -15.57 -7.76
C CYS A 149 -45.12 -14.21 -7.06
N THR A 150 -46.28 -13.82 -6.56
CA THR A 150 -46.58 -12.45 -6.14
C THR A 150 -45.70 -11.92 -5.01
N ASN A 151 -45.13 -12.80 -4.17
CA ASN A 151 -44.21 -12.43 -3.08
C ASN A 151 -42.74 -12.60 -3.43
N LEU A 152 -42.38 -12.97 -4.67
CA LEU A 152 -40.98 -13.10 -5.09
C LEU A 152 -40.30 -11.74 -5.06
N LYS A 153 -39.33 -11.60 -4.16
CA LYS A 153 -38.57 -10.34 -3.93
C LYS A 153 -37.24 -10.32 -4.67
N THR A 154 -36.55 -11.47 -4.73
CA THR A 154 -35.20 -11.56 -5.26
C THR A 154 -34.96 -12.84 -6.05
N ILE A 155 -34.25 -12.70 -7.16
CA ILE A 155 -33.71 -13.80 -7.95
C ILE A 155 -32.34 -13.40 -8.49
N ASN A 156 -31.38 -14.34 -8.47
CA ASN A 156 -30.14 -14.18 -9.23
C ASN A 156 -30.26 -14.98 -10.54
N ILE A 157 -30.31 -14.28 -11.66
CA ILE A 157 -30.31 -14.91 -12.99
C ILE A 157 -28.85 -15.05 -13.44
N PRO A 158 -28.34 -16.28 -13.68
CA PRO A 158 -26.95 -16.49 -14.11
C PRO A 158 -26.66 -15.93 -15.50
N GLU A 159 -25.43 -15.48 -15.72
CA GLU A 159 -24.96 -14.98 -17.04
C GLU A 159 -25.01 -16.02 -18.17
N THR A 160 -25.20 -17.30 -17.83
CA THR A 160 -25.37 -18.40 -18.81
C THR A 160 -26.76 -18.45 -19.44
N VAL A 161 -27.76 -17.79 -18.84
CA VAL A 161 -29.14 -17.75 -19.36
C VAL A 161 -29.18 -16.92 -20.64
N LYS A 162 -29.72 -17.52 -21.68
CA LYS A 162 -29.88 -16.89 -23.02
C LYS A 162 -31.33 -16.51 -23.31
N VAL A 163 -32.27 -17.17 -22.67
CA VAL A 163 -33.72 -16.98 -22.90
C VAL A 163 -34.45 -16.83 -21.58
N ILE A 164 -35.24 -15.77 -21.45
CA ILE A 164 -36.26 -15.60 -20.43
C ILE A 164 -37.59 -15.73 -21.17
N GLY A 165 -38.28 -16.84 -20.96
CA GLY A 165 -39.48 -17.21 -21.72
C GLY A 165 -40.65 -16.26 -21.51
N THR A 166 -41.62 -16.36 -22.42
CA THR A 166 -42.88 -15.63 -22.38
C THR A 166 -43.53 -15.72 -21.02
N MET A 167 -43.93 -14.60 -20.42
CA MET A 167 -44.51 -14.50 -19.07
C MET A 167 -43.61 -15.05 -17.96
N GLY A 168 -42.31 -15.22 -18.15
CA GLY A 168 -41.40 -15.89 -17.22
C GLY A 168 -41.50 -15.37 -15.78
N PHE A 169 -41.66 -14.07 -15.57
CA PHE A 169 -41.85 -13.40 -14.30
C PHE A 169 -43.16 -12.58 -14.22
N ALA A 170 -44.14 -12.84 -15.11
CA ALA A 170 -45.34 -12.04 -15.12
C ALA A 170 -46.05 -12.08 -13.75
N ASN A 171 -46.52 -10.93 -13.27
CA ASN A 171 -47.16 -10.72 -11.98
C ASN A 171 -46.28 -11.12 -10.76
N CYS A 172 -44.97 -11.03 -10.85
CA CYS A 172 -44.08 -11.06 -9.70
C CYS A 172 -44.10 -9.68 -9.01
N ASN A 173 -45.22 -9.32 -8.39
CA ASN A 173 -45.51 -7.96 -7.93
C ASN A 173 -44.51 -7.42 -6.93
N SER A 174 -43.86 -8.28 -6.14
CA SER A 174 -42.87 -7.92 -5.12
C SER A 174 -41.44 -7.96 -5.62
N LEU A 175 -41.20 -8.28 -6.91
CA LEU A 175 -39.85 -8.40 -7.45
C LEU A 175 -39.12 -7.05 -7.43
N GLN A 176 -38.11 -6.97 -6.56
CA GLN A 176 -37.33 -5.75 -6.34
C GLN A 176 -36.18 -5.70 -7.33
N SER A 177 -36.07 -4.58 -8.01
CA SER A 177 -34.92 -4.25 -8.85
C SER A 177 -34.59 -2.79 -8.65
N THR A 178 -33.39 -2.49 -8.17
CA THR A 178 -32.89 -1.14 -7.98
C THR A 178 -31.51 -1.01 -8.62
N LYS A 179 -31.02 0.18 -8.86
CA LYS A 179 -29.67 0.40 -9.44
C LYS A 179 -28.54 -0.20 -8.60
N LYS A 180 -28.73 -0.36 -7.30
CA LYS A 180 -27.75 -1.00 -6.38
C LYS A 180 -27.85 -2.52 -6.35
N SER A 181 -29.04 -3.05 -6.61
CA SER A 181 -29.35 -4.49 -6.63
C SER A 181 -30.31 -4.78 -7.77
N PRO A 182 -29.84 -4.77 -9.02
CA PRO A 182 -30.69 -4.97 -10.18
C PRO A 182 -31.08 -6.43 -10.34
N VAL A 183 -32.29 -6.66 -10.89
CA VAL A 183 -32.58 -7.91 -11.59
C VAL A 183 -31.69 -7.92 -12.83
N ASN A 184 -30.79 -8.89 -12.91
CA ASN A 184 -29.81 -8.95 -13.99
C ASN A 184 -30.43 -9.64 -15.22
N ILE A 185 -30.49 -8.94 -16.35
CA ILE A 185 -30.72 -9.58 -17.65
C ILE A 185 -29.34 -9.98 -18.18
N PRO A 186 -29.08 -11.28 -18.41
CA PRO A 186 -27.76 -11.75 -18.79
C PRO A 186 -27.28 -11.18 -20.14
N LYS A 187 -25.99 -10.92 -20.25
CA LYS A 187 -25.37 -10.34 -21.45
C LYS A 187 -25.44 -11.23 -22.70
N GLY A 188 -25.75 -12.51 -22.54
CA GLY A 188 -25.97 -13.44 -23.64
C GLY A 188 -27.44 -13.56 -24.06
N ASN A 189 -28.34 -12.81 -23.42
CA ASN A 189 -29.76 -12.78 -23.78
C ASN A 189 -29.97 -11.92 -25.02
N THR A 190 -30.65 -12.47 -26.01
CA THR A 190 -30.93 -11.79 -27.29
C THR A 190 -32.37 -11.28 -27.38
N GLU A 191 -33.28 -11.85 -26.60
CA GLU A 191 -34.71 -11.51 -26.66
C GLU A 191 -35.33 -11.47 -25.27
N ILE A 192 -36.01 -10.39 -24.96
CA ILE A 192 -36.93 -10.31 -23.81
C ILE A 192 -38.31 -10.64 -24.35
N MET A 193 -38.79 -11.85 -24.06
CA MET A 193 -40.03 -12.38 -24.63
C MET A 193 -41.28 -11.62 -24.15
N ASP A 194 -42.41 -11.88 -24.84
CA ASP A 194 -43.70 -11.24 -24.52
C ASP A 194 -44.07 -11.46 -23.05
N PHE A 195 -44.54 -10.37 -22.39
CA PHE A 195 -44.98 -10.35 -21.00
C PHE A 195 -43.90 -10.79 -19.99
N ALA A 196 -42.63 -10.87 -20.34
CA ALA A 196 -41.59 -11.51 -19.50
C ALA A 196 -41.60 -10.97 -18.08
N PHE A 197 -41.77 -9.66 -17.87
CA PHE A 197 -41.84 -8.99 -16.58
C PHE A 197 -43.13 -8.19 -16.36
N ALA A 198 -44.20 -8.47 -17.14
CA ALA A 198 -45.46 -7.74 -16.99
C ALA A 198 -45.99 -7.82 -15.56
N GLY A 199 -46.45 -6.71 -15.00
CA GLY A 199 -46.96 -6.64 -13.64
C GLY A 199 -45.93 -6.79 -12.53
N CYS A 200 -44.65 -6.57 -12.81
CA CYS A 200 -43.58 -6.52 -11.79
C CYS A 200 -43.59 -5.16 -11.06
N LYS A 201 -44.61 -4.94 -10.24
CA LYS A 201 -44.97 -3.61 -9.70
C LYS A 201 -43.92 -3.00 -8.75
N SER A 202 -43.04 -3.80 -8.12
CA SER A 202 -41.98 -3.30 -7.22
C SER A 202 -40.64 -3.03 -7.90
N MET A 203 -40.55 -3.27 -9.20
CA MET A 203 -39.32 -3.03 -9.98
C MET A 203 -39.16 -1.52 -10.22
N GLN A 204 -37.99 -0.96 -9.84
CA GLN A 204 -37.67 0.49 -10.00
C GLN A 204 -36.65 0.75 -11.08
N TYR A 205 -35.82 -0.24 -11.38
CA TYR A 205 -34.70 -0.13 -12.33
C TYR A 205 -34.59 -1.41 -13.15
N ILE A 206 -34.32 -1.27 -14.42
CA ILE A 206 -33.91 -2.37 -15.30
C ILE A 206 -32.79 -1.92 -16.22
N LYS A 207 -31.82 -2.80 -16.41
CA LYS A 207 -30.75 -2.62 -17.39
C LYS A 207 -30.90 -3.70 -18.47
N ILE A 208 -31.07 -3.26 -19.71
CA ILE A 208 -31.18 -4.08 -20.90
C ILE A 208 -29.82 -4.12 -21.58
N PRO A 209 -29.15 -5.28 -21.64
CA PRO A 209 -27.80 -5.39 -22.18
C PRO A 209 -27.76 -5.19 -23.71
N ALA A 210 -26.57 -4.81 -24.20
CA ALA A 210 -26.31 -4.53 -25.61
C ALA A 210 -26.58 -5.70 -26.57
N SER A 211 -26.68 -6.94 -26.05
CA SER A 211 -26.98 -8.15 -26.82
C SER A 211 -28.44 -8.30 -27.22
N VAL A 212 -29.36 -7.62 -26.52
CA VAL A 212 -30.80 -7.73 -26.77
C VAL A 212 -31.13 -7.11 -28.12
N GLU A 213 -31.79 -7.89 -28.97
CA GLU A 213 -32.25 -7.51 -30.30
C GLU A 213 -33.72 -7.12 -30.30
N MET A 214 -34.52 -7.73 -29.43
CA MET A 214 -35.97 -7.50 -29.35
C MET A 214 -36.46 -7.43 -27.89
N ILE A 215 -37.32 -6.46 -27.62
CA ILE A 215 -38.17 -6.39 -26.43
C ILE A 215 -39.58 -6.72 -26.89
N GLY A 216 -40.12 -7.84 -26.42
CA GLY A 216 -41.42 -8.39 -26.84
C GLY A 216 -42.62 -7.56 -26.39
N ASN A 217 -43.79 -7.97 -26.87
CA ASN A 217 -45.05 -7.30 -26.54
C ASN A 217 -45.33 -7.37 -25.03
N CYS A 218 -45.79 -6.25 -24.47
CA CYS A 218 -46.12 -6.16 -23.03
C CYS A 218 -44.97 -6.59 -22.10
N ALA A 219 -43.70 -6.60 -22.52
CA ALA A 219 -42.60 -7.18 -21.76
C ALA A 219 -42.46 -6.58 -20.35
N PHE A 220 -42.75 -5.30 -20.17
CA PHE A 220 -42.76 -4.54 -18.91
C PHE A 220 -44.12 -3.82 -18.66
N PHE A 221 -45.20 -4.33 -19.22
CA PHE A 221 -46.54 -3.78 -19.07
C PHE A 221 -46.93 -3.72 -17.58
N GLU A 222 -47.53 -2.62 -17.11
CA GLU A 222 -47.93 -2.38 -15.70
C GLU A 222 -46.76 -2.58 -14.70
N CYS A 223 -45.55 -2.20 -15.06
CA CYS A 223 -44.45 -2.08 -14.10
C CYS A 223 -44.51 -0.71 -13.43
N ASP A 224 -45.53 -0.52 -12.56
CA ASP A 224 -46.00 0.78 -12.04
C ASP A 224 -44.90 1.64 -11.38
N PHE A 225 -43.84 1.05 -10.86
CA PHE A 225 -42.73 1.77 -10.21
C PHE A 225 -41.43 1.77 -11.04
N LEU A 226 -41.47 1.28 -12.28
CA LEU A 226 -40.28 1.24 -13.14
C LEU A 226 -39.96 2.66 -13.66
N SER A 227 -39.08 3.32 -12.92
CA SER A 227 -38.76 4.74 -13.12
C SER A 227 -37.42 4.97 -13.84
N GLU A 228 -36.52 3.98 -13.87
CA GLU A 228 -35.22 4.09 -14.54
C GLU A 228 -34.96 2.86 -15.44
N ILE A 229 -34.93 3.11 -16.74
CA ILE A 229 -34.68 2.08 -17.77
C ILE A 229 -33.38 2.45 -18.49
N GLU A 230 -32.35 1.62 -18.35
CA GLU A 230 -31.08 1.76 -19.06
C GLU A 230 -31.01 0.73 -20.20
N ILE A 231 -31.13 1.19 -21.43
CA ILE A 231 -30.92 0.34 -22.61
C ILE A 231 -29.50 0.58 -23.11
N GLU A 232 -28.64 -0.44 -23.04
CA GLU A 232 -27.27 -0.31 -23.57
C GLU A 232 -27.29 -0.18 -25.10
N GLU A 233 -26.42 0.69 -25.59
CA GLU A 233 -26.20 0.81 -27.04
C GLU A 233 -25.71 -0.52 -27.59
N GLY A 234 -26.39 -1.11 -28.59
CA GLY A 234 -26.10 -2.46 -29.03
C GLY A 234 -26.91 -2.94 -30.22
N GLN A 235 -27.62 -4.05 -30.05
CA GLN A 235 -28.29 -4.76 -31.13
C GLN A 235 -29.82 -4.55 -31.19
N LEU A 236 -30.42 -3.78 -30.26
CA LEU A 236 -31.86 -3.63 -30.17
C LEU A 236 -32.45 -3.06 -31.46
N GLN A 237 -33.29 -3.84 -32.11
CA GLN A 237 -33.96 -3.51 -33.38
C GLN A 237 -35.44 -3.22 -33.21
N GLU A 238 -36.08 -3.89 -32.22
CA GLU A 238 -37.53 -3.84 -32.06
C GLU A 238 -37.93 -3.65 -30.58
N ILE A 239 -38.91 -2.78 -30.35
CA ILE A 239 -39.67 -2.63 -29.10
C ILE A 239 -41.12 -2.96 -29.46
N GLY A 240 -41.68 -4.02 -28.88
CA GLY A 240 -43.01 -4.54 -29.17
C GLY A 240 -44.17 -3.67 -28.68
N ASP A 241 -45.38 -4.10 -29.01
CA ASP A 241 -46.62 -3.42 -28.62
C ASP A 241 -46.75 -3.42 -27.09
N TYR A 242 -47.19 -2.30 -26.51
CA TYR A 242 -47.42 -2.10 -25.07
C TYR A 242 -46.20 -2.42 -24.20
N ALA A 243 -44.99 -2.48 -24.76
CA ALA A 243 -43.82 -2.99 -24.08
C ALA A 243 -43.50 -2.33 -22.72
N PHE A 244 -43.76 -1.00 -22.60
CA PHE A 244 -43.52 -0.21 -21.40
C PHE A 244 -44.79 0.60 -20.97
N THR A 245 -45.96 0.16 -21.37
CA THR A 245 -47.22 0.84 -20.96
C THR A 245 -47.35 0.87 -19.45
N ASP A 246 -47.84 1.98 -18.90
CA ASP A 246 -48.01 2.24 -17.46
C ASP A 246 -46.70 2.14 -16.63
N CYS A 247 -45.54 2.52 -17.22
CA CYS A 247 -44.29 2.67 -16.49
C CYS A 247 -44.08 4.10 -15.99
N GLU A 248 -43.34 4.28 -14.87
CA GLU A 248 -43.13 5.61 -14.22
C GLU A 248 -41.84 6.33 -14.66
N MET A 249 -41.23 5.97 -15.76
CA MET A 249 -40.00 6.62 -16.23
C MET A 249 -40.19 8.10 -16.57
N GLU A 250 -39.21 8.93 -16.21
CA GLU A 250 -39.19 10.36 -16.60
C GLU A 250 -38.54 10.56 -17.97
N SER A 251 -37.73 9.62 -18.40
CA SER A 251 -37.03 9.69 -19.68
C SER A 251 -36.60 8.33 -20.18
N ILE A 252 -36.45 8.21 -21.48
CA ILE A 252 -35.90 7.00 -22.11
C ILE A 252 -35.00 7.35 -23.29
N VAL A 253 -33.99 6.51 -23.49
CA VAL A 253 -33.07 6.59 -24.64
C VAL A 253 -33.29 5.37 -25.53
N ILE A 254 -33.71 5.61 -26.76
CA ILE A 254 -33.91 4.60 -27.79
C ILE A 254 -32.61 4.43 -28.57
N PRO A 255 -31.99 3.23 -28.58
CA PRO A 255 -30.69 2.98 -29.20
C PRO A 255 -30.64 3.19 -30.73
N THR A 256 -29.41 3.26 -31.25
CA THR A 256 -29.13 3.62 -32.66
C THR A 256 -29.66 2.63 -33.69
N LYS A 257 -29.91 1.36 -33.32
CA LYS A 257 -30.41 0.33 -34.24
C LYS A 257 -31.92 0.08 -34.20
N THR A 258 -32.60 0.69 -33.22
CA THR A 258 -34.04 0.47 -33.05
C THR A 258 -34.82 1.07 -34.20
N GLY A 259 -35.31 0.23 -35.10
CA GLY A 259 -36.06 0.62 -36.30
C GLY A 259 -37.54 0.34 -36.21
N LYS A 260 -38.01 -0.41 -35.21
CA LYS A 260 -39.41 -0.73 -34.99
C LYS A 260 -39.85 -0.39 -33.58
N ILE A 261 -40.94 0.34 -33.43
CA ILE A 261 -41.57 0.60 -32.15
C ILE A 261 -43.08 0.38 -32.33
N GLY A 262 -43.60 -0.59 -31.57
CA GLY A 262 -44.97 -1.07 -31.66
C GLY A 262 -46.02 -0.09 -31.12
N GLU A 263 -47.27 -0.50 -31.33
CA GLU A 263 -48.41 0.28 -30.84
C GLU A 263 -48.40 0.39 -29.32
N TYR A 264 -48.71 1.57 -28.82
CA TYR A 264 -48.81 1.87 -27.38
C TYR A 264 -47.52 1.54 -26.57
N ALA A 265 -46.39 1.37 -27.23
CA ALA A 265 -45.17 0.90 -26.59
C ALA A 265 -44.75 1.67 -25.33
N PHE A 266 -45.07 2.95 -25.27
CA PHE A 266 -44.86 3.85 -24.13
C PHE A 266 -46.14 4.55 -23.69
N SER A 267 -47.31 3.99 -23.93
CA SER A 267 -48.58 4.64 -23.56
C SER A 267 -48.73 4.76 -22.04
N ASP A 268 -49.47 5.77 -21.61
CA ASP A 268 -49.82 6.01 -20.22
C ASP A 268 -48.62 6.09 -19.23
N CYS A 269 -47.41 6.35 -19.73
CA CYS A 269 -46.25 6.67 -18.93
C CYS A 269 -46.35 8.11 -18.39
N LYS A 270 -47.14 8.29 -17.34
CA LYS A 270 -47.58 9.61 -16.83
C LYS A 270 -46.47 10.58 -16.44
N ARG A 271 -45.23 10.10 -16.23
CA ARG A 271 -44.07 10.92 -15.90
C ARG A 271 -43.09 11.12 -17.05
N LEU A 272 -43.35 10.51 -18.22
CA LEU A 272 -42.44 10.58 -19.35
C LEU A 272 -42.40 11.99 -19.95
N GLU A 273 -41.26 12.66 -19.78
CA GLU A 273 -41.03 14.02 -20.25
C GLU A 273 -40.11 14.07 -21.46
N LYS A 274 -39.13 13.17 -21.55
CA LYS A 274 -38.06 13.27 -22.53
C LYS A 274 -37.73 11.93 -23.19
N ILE A 275 -37.59 11.95 -24.50
CA ILE A 275 -37.23 10.78 -25.29
C ILE A 275 -36.06 11.12 -26.20
N TRP A 276 -34.98 10.32 -26.16
CA TRP A 276 -33.87 10.42 -27.09
C TRP A 276 -33.95 9.30 -28.12
N PHE A 277 -34.07 9.67 -29.40
CA PHE A 277 -34.02 8.75 -30.51
C PHE A 277 -32.65 8.83 -31.16
N LEU A 278 -31.79 7.84 -30.88
CA LEU A 278 -30.40 7.85 -31.30
C LEU A 278 -30.16 7.33 -32.72
N TYR A 279 -31.21 6.91 -33.41
CA TYR A 279 -31.10 6.37 -34.77
C TYR A 279 -30.50 7.40 -35.72
N ALA A 280 -29.25 7.13 -36.14
CA ALA A 280 -28.48 8.04 -36.97
C ALA A 280 -28.24 7.51 -38.40
N ASN A 281 -28.39 6.20 -38.62
CA ASN A 281 -28.01 5.55 -39.86
C ASN A 281 -29.18 4.74 -40.45
N GLY A 282 -29.44 4.91 -41.71
CA GLY A 282 -30.16 3.94 -42.45
C GLY A 282 -31.27 4.42 -43.36
N THR A 283 -31.70 3.51 -44.12
CA THR A 283 -32.79 3.57 -45.10
C THR A 283 -34.10 3.94 -44.43
N ASP A 284 -34.91 4.71 -45.10
CA ASP A 284 -36.14 5.38 -44.64
C ASP A 284 -37.33 4.45 -44.28
N THR A 285 -37.09 3.21 -43.86
CA THR A 285 -38.16 2.29 -43.48
C THR A 285 -38.09 2.00 -41.99
N GLN A 286 -38.61 2.93 -41.20
CA GLN A 286 -38.90 2.70 -39.79
C GLN A 286 -40.37 2.42 -39.61
N ASP A 287 -40.67 1.33 -38.88
CA ASP A 287 -42.02 0.97 -38.49
C ASP A 287 -42.29 1.52 -37.07
N ILE A 288 -42.66 2.79 -37.00
CA ILE A 288 -42.92 3.47 -35.75
C ILE A 288 -44.41 3.73 -35.66
N ALA A 289 -45.06 3.10 -34.69
CA ALA A 289 -46.51 3.28 -34.51
C ALA A 289 -46.85 4.70 -34.10
N ASP A 290 -47.87 5.26 -34.78
CA ASP A 290 -48.34 6.65 -34.52
C ASP A 290 -48.86 6.84 -33.10
N ASN A 291 -49.42 5.78 -32.47
CA ASN A 291 -50.00 5.78 -31.14
C ASN A 291 -49.04 5.34 -30.03
N MET A 292 -47.74 5.19 -30.33
CA MET A 292 -46.76 4.69 -29.33
C MET A 292 -46.69 5.54 -28.05
N LEU A 293 -47.03 6.82 -28.09
CA LEU A 293 -47.03 7.75 -26.97
C LEU A 293 -48.45 8.13 -26.49
N GLN A 294 -49.48 7.38 -26.84
CA GLN A 294 -50.85 7.71 -26.43
C GLN A 294 -50.94 7.83 -24.91
N GLY A 295 -51.70 8.80 -24.43
CA GLY A 295 -51.89 9.05 -22.99
C GLY A 295 -50.76 9.85 -22.31
N ASN A 296 -49.69 10.21 -23.01
CA ASN A 296 -48.52 10.91 -22.45
C ASN A 296 -48.62 12.43 -22.69
N SER A 297 -49.32 13.13 -21.80
CA SER A 297 -49.47 14.59 -21.89
C SER A 297 -48.24 15.38 -21.41
N HIS A 298 -47.29 14.73 -20.74
CA HIS A 298 -46.12 15.38 -20.12
C HIS A 298 -44.88 15.39 -21.00
N VAL A 299 -44.87 14.72 -22.14
CA VAL A 299 -43.74 14.75 -23.07
C VAL A 299 -43.53 16.18 -23.57
N ASN A 300 -42.37 16.72 -23.21
CA ASN A 300 -41.99 18.10 -23.51
C ASN A 300 -40.75 18.23 -24.40
N ALA A 301 -39.97 17.14 -24.59
CA ALA A 301 -38.80 17.14 -25.48
C ALA A 301 -38.59 15.78 -26.17
N LEU A 302 -38.51 15.84 -27.49
CA LEU A 302 -38.09 14.72 -28.36
C LEU A 302 -36.73 15.06 -28.95
N TYR A 303 -35.70 14.36 -28.52
CA TYR A 303 -34.34 14.56 -29.02
C TYR A 303 -34.14 13.67 -30.24
N VAL A 304 -33.92 14.26 -31.42
CA VAL A 304 -33.82 13.58 -32.70
C VAL A 304 -32.64 14.10 -33.52
N TYR A 305 -32.10 13.29 -34.42
CA TYR A 305 -31.19 13.80 -35.42
C TYR A 305 -31.93 14.45 -36.58
N SER A 306 -31.43 15.60 -37.07
CA SER A 306 -32.02 16.31 -38.19
C SER A 306 -32.03 15.49 -39.47
N GLY A 307 -33.13 15.51 -40.21
CA GLY A 307 -33.33 14.79 -41.44
C GLY A 307 -33.51 13.27 -41.29
N LYS A 308 -33.91 12.79 -40.10
CA LYS A 308 -34.11 11.37 -39.79
C LYS A 308 -35.59 11.03 -39.56
N SER A 309 -35.91 9.74 -39.65
CA SER A 309 -37.26 9.20 -39.61
C SER A 309 -38.04 9.59 -38.35
N TYR A 310 -37.41 9.60 -37.19
CA TYR A 310 -38.05 10.04 -35.92
C TYR A 310 -38.44 11.53 -35.95
N GLU A 311 -37.69 12.38 -36.66
CA GLU A 311 -38.09 13.77 -36.88
C GLU A 311 -39.34 13.84 -37.72
N SER A 312 -39.41 13.04 -38.82
CA SER A 312 -40.58 12.96 -39.68
C SER A 312 -41.81 12.41 -38.93
N TRP A 313 -41.62 11.32 -38.19
CA TRP A 313 -42.68 10.76 -37.34
C TRP A 313 -43.21 11.81 -36.36
N ALA A 314 -42.33 12.51 -35.59
CA ALA A 314 -42.75 13.55 -34.63
C ALA A 314 -43.53 14.70 -35.31
N LYS A 315 -43.10 15.12 -36.48
CA LYS A 315 -43.81 16.16 -37.25
C LYS A 315 -45.19 15.69 -37.71
N ASN A 316 -45.31 14.48 -38.21
CA ASN A 316 -46.57 13.90 -38.67
C ASN A 316 -47.56 13.69 -37.52
N ASN A 317 -47.06 13.45 -36.32
CA ASN A 317 -47.87 13.26 -35.13
C ASN A 317 -48.12 14.58 -34.31
N GLY A 318 -47.87 15.74 -34.92
CA GLY A 318 -48.17 17.05 -34.31
C GLY A 318 -47.23 17.45 -33.16
N LEU A 319 -46.04 16.84 -33.06
CA LEU A 319 -45.08 17.05 -31.99
C LEU A 319 -43.90 17.94 -32.44
N SER A 320 -44.06 18.76 -33.46
CA SER A 320 -43.01 19.62 -34.03
C SER A 320 -42.40 20.59 -33.02
N ASP A 321 -43.23 21.10 -32.09
CA ASP A 321 -42.84 22.04 -31.03
C ASP A 321 -41.99 21.35 -29.92
N LYS A 322 -42.00 20.04 -29.84
CA LYS A 322 -41.22 19.23 -28.88
C LYS A 322 -39.85 18.84 -29.40
N ILE A 323 -39.57 19.05 -30.69
CA ILE A 323 -38.32 18.58 -31.33
C ILE A 323 -37.14 19.40 -30.83
N THR A 324 -36.10 18.68 -30.38
CA THR A 324 -34.76 19.20 -30.09
C THR A 324 -33.73 18.39 -30.85
N TYR A 325 -32.87 19.06 -31.61
CA TYR A 325 -31.86 18.35 -32.42
C TYR A 325 -30.67 17.88 -31.58
N ILE A 326 -30.27 16.63 -31.80
CA ILE A 326 -29.15 16.01 -31.10
C ILE A 326 -27.82 16.44 -31.73
N HIS A 327 -26.89 16.83 -30.89
CA HIS A 327 -25.49 17.05 -31.21
C HIS A 327 -24.65 15.90 -30.60
N ASN A 328 -24.17 14.97 -31.43
CA ASN A 328 -23.43 13.81 -30.97
C ASN A 328 -22.04 14.20 -30.48
N MET A 329 -21.72 13.81 -29.23
CA MET A 329 -20.40 14.03 -28.62
C MET A 329 -19.45 12.83 -28.82
N SER A 330 -19.93 11.72 -29.36
CA SER A 330 -19.12 10.50 -29.59
C SER A 330 -18.46 10.57 -30.96
N GLY A 331 -17.19 10.15 -31.05
CA GLY A 331 -16.43 10.11 -32.30
C GLY A 331 -15.54 11.33 -32.56
N ASP A 332 -15.00 11.44 -33.77
CA ASP A 332 -14.14 12.55 -34.17
C ASP A 332 -14.97 13.81 -34.44
N ASN A 333 -15.06 14.65 -33.43
CA ASN A 333 -15.93 15.80 -33.43
C ASN A 333 -15.15 17.11 -33.59
N SER A 334 -14.78 17.45 -34.78
CA SER A 334 -14.16 18.74 -35.15
C SER A 334 -14.96 19.98 -34.72
N ASN A 335 -16.27 19.81 -34.50
CA ASN A 335 -17.17 20.88 -34.03
C ASN A 335 -17.05 21.19 -32.54
N TYR A 336 -16.46 20.27 -31.74
CA TYR A 336 -16.28 20.48 -30.31
C TYR A 336 -14.89 21.04 -29.98
N LYS A 337 -14.85 22.06 -29.14
CA LYS A 337 -13.61 22.57 -28.53
C LYS A 337 -13.72 22.46 -27.02
N VAL A 338 -12.69 21.89 -26.40
CA VAL A 338 -12.62 21.70 -24.95
C VAL A 338 -11.50 22.54 -24.36
N TYR A 339 -11.78 23.22 -23.27
CA TYR A 339 -10.81 23.97 -22.47
C TYR A 339 -10.77 23.39 -21.06
N LEU A 340 -9.56 23.22 -20.55
CA LEU A 340 -9.28 22.72 -19.20
C LEU A 340 -8.60 23.82 -18.39
N GLY A 341 -9.28 24.33 -17.34
CA GLY A 341 -8.79 25.46 -16.58
C GLY A 341 -8.52 26.71 -17.43
N GLY A 342 -9.30 26.91 -18.51
CA GLY A 342 -9.14 28.01 -19.46
C GLY A 342 -8.10 27.78 -20.55
N ILE A 343 -7.38 26.64 -20.57
CA ILE A 343 -6.36 26.30 -21.55
C ILE A 343 -6.95 25.31 -22.56
N PRO A 344 -6.73 25.46 -23.89
CA PRO A 344 -7.14 24.47 -24.87
C PRO A 344 -6.65 23.06 -24.52
N TYR A 345 -7.52 22.05 -24.68
CA TYR A 345 -7.26 20.67 -24.25
C TYR A 345 -5.88 20.14 -24.62
N GLY A 346 -5.44 20.25 -25.86
CA GLY A 346 -4.14 19.73 -26.32
C GLY A 346 -2.91 20.43 -25.73
N GLN A 347 -3.07 21.57 -25.06
CA GLN A 347 -2.01 22.35 -24.45
C GLN A 347 -2.00 22.24 -22.91
N TYR A 348 -3.02 21.67 -22.32
CA TYR A 348 -3.15 21.60 -20.88
C TYR A 348 -2.22 20.51 -20.27
N SER A 349 -1.52 20.91 -19.23
CA SER A 349 -0.83 19.98 -18.34
C SER A 349 -0.85 20.53 -16.90
N ALA A 350 -0.91 19.66 -15.94
CA ALA A 350 -0.83 19.99 -14.52
C ALA A 350 0.49 19.51 -13.92
N VAL A 351 0.82 19.98 -12.72
CA VAL A 351 1.96 19.48 -11.93
C VAL A 351 1.39 18.72 -10.73
N TYR A 352 1.98 17.60 -10.41
CA TYR A 352 1.61 16.79 -9.24
C TYR A 352 1.63 17.65 -7.95
N ASN A 353 0.54 17.58 -7.18
CA ASN A 353 0.37 18.34 -5.93
C ASN A 353 -0.07 17.46 -4.75
N GLY A 354 -0.19 16.14 -4.96
CA GLY A 354 -0.65 15.19 -3.95
C GLY A 354 -2.16 15.11 -3.78
N GLN A 355 -2.93 15.86 -4.55
CA GLN A 355 -4.40 15.87 -4.53
C GLN A 355 -4.95 15.43 -5.89
N GLN A 356 -6.26 15.17 -5.94
CA GLN A 356 -6.95 14.97 -7.21
C GLN A 356 -6.91 16.26 -8.03
N ILE A 357 -6.43 16.18 -9.26
CA ILE A 357 -6.39 17.30 -10.20
C ILE A 357 -7.66 17.28 -11.06
N LYS A 358 -8.53 18.25 -10.85
CA LYS A 358 -9.82 18.39 -11.51
C LYS A 358 -9.90 19.76 -12.18
N PRO A 359 -9.30 19.93 -13.38
CA PRO A 359 -9.40 21.21 -14.09
C PRO A 359 -10.86 21.50 -14.45
N ALA A 360 -11.29 22.74 -14.31
CA ALA A 360 -12.58 23.16 -14.77
C ALA A 360 -12.71 22.92 -16.29
N VAL A 361 -13.78 22.25 -16.71
CA VAL A 361 -14.05 21.95 -18.12
C VAL A 361 -15.01 22.98 -18.68
N LYS A 362 -14.64 23.58 -19.82
CA LYS A 362 -15.55 24.34 -20.67
C LYS A 362 -15.63 23.68 -22.03
N LEU A 363 -16.84 23.48 -22.48
CA LEU A 363 -17.15 22.83 -23.75
C LEU A 363 -17.79 23.85 -24.71
N TYR A 364 -17.37 23.85 -25.96
CA TYR A 364 -17.96 24.65 -27.03
C TYR A 364 -18.37 23.73 -28.16
N TYR A 365 -19.50 23.98 -28.75
CA TYR A 365 -19.99 23.34 -29.98
C TYR A 365 -20.22 24.41 -31.05
N SER A 366 -19.64 24.25 -32.23
CA SER A 366 -19.70 25.21 -33.35
C SER A 366 -19.50 26.67 -32.91
N GLY A 367 -18.55 26.89 -31.97
CA GLY A 367 -18.18 28.21 -31.48
C GLY A 367 -19.04 28.77 -30.34
N LYS A 368 -20.14 28.12 -29.98
CA LYS A 368 -21.00 28.52 -28.84
C LYS A 368 -20.63 27.70 -27.59
N GLU A 369 -20.61 28.36 -26.42
CA GLU A 369 -20.37 27.65 -25.14
C GLU A 369 -21.60 26.78 -24.81
N VAL A 370 -21.34 25.49 -24.53
CA VAL A 370 -22.35 24.55 -24.07
C VAL A 370 -22.58 24.76 -22.59
N SER A 371 -23.82 24.89 -22.19
CA SER A 371 -24.20 25.09 -20.78
C SER A 371 -23.67 23.95 -19.91
N ALA A 372 -23.18 24.26 -18.71
CA ALA A 372 -22.72 23.24 -17.74
C ALA A 372 -23.86 22.29 -17.29
N ALA A 373 -25.13 22.68 -17.49
CA ALA A 373 -26.31 21.84 -17.26
C ALA A 373 -26.44 20.72 -18.31
N ASP A 374 -25.86 20.91 -19.51
CA ASP A 374 -26.02 20.03 -20.65
C ASP A 374 -24.90 18.98 -20.76
N TYR A 375 -23.99 18.90 -19.78
CA TYR A 375 -23.02 17.82 -19.68
C TYR A 375 -22.63 17.56 -18.24
N SER A 376 -22.01 16.41 -18.00
CA SER A 376 -21.39 16.06 -16.72
C SER A 376 -19.93 15.66 -16.95
N VAL A 377 -19.10 15.85 -15.92
CA VAL A 377 -17.66 15.59 -15.99
C VAL A 377 -17.25 14.64 -14.89
N ALA A 378 -16.56 13.57 -15.26
CA ALA A 378 -15.94 12.63 -14.35
C ALA A 378 -14.44 12.58 -14.58
N TYR A 379 -13.67 12.35 -13.50
CA TYR A 379 -12.23 12.29 -13.55
C TYR A 379 -11.73 10.93 -13.05
N SER A 380 -10.70 10.41 -13.69
CA SER A 380 -10.05 9.17 -13.28
C SER A 380 -8.53 9.26 -13.46
N ASN A 381 -7.78 8.46 -12.69
CA ASN A 381 -6.31 8.42 -12.71
C ASN A 381 -5.63 9.80 -12.53
N ASN A 382 -6.32 10.73 -11.89
CA ASN A 382 -5.99 12.15 -11.85
C ASN A 382 -5.23 12.59 -10.57
N VAL A 383 -4.54 11.66 -9.91
CA VAL A 383 -3.77 11.92 -8.68
C VAL A 383 -2.27 11.89 -8.97
N ASN A 384 -1.79 10.84 -9.62
CA ASN A 384 -0.36 10.58 -9.80
C ASN A 384 0.19 11.21 -11.09
N ALA A 385 1.48 11.54 -11.08
CA ALA A 385 2.18 11.98 -12.26
C ALA A 385 2.17 10.91 -13.36
N GLY A 386 1.99 11.35 -14.59
CA GLY A 386 1.88 10.49 -15.77
C GLY A 386 0.94 11.07 -16.81
N ASN A 387 0.67 10.30 -17.85
CA ASN A 387 -0.19 10.67 -18.99
C ASN A 387 -1.53 9.91 -19.02
N GLN A 388 -1.91 9.29 -17.91
CA GLN A 388 -3.13 8.47 -17.81
C GLN A 388 -4.30 9.16 -17.11
N ALA A 389 -4.09 10.39 -16.64
CA ALA A 389 -5.19 11.17 -16.10
C ALA A 389 -6.25 11.39 -17.19
N ALA A 390 -7.49 11.08 -16.87
CA ALA A 390 -8.56 11.11 -17.84
C ALA A 390 -9.76 11.91 -17.35
N ILE A 391 -10.44 12.53 -18.30
CA ILE A 391 -11.68 13.24 -18.15
C ILE A 391 -12.69 12.56 -19.04
N GLN A 392 -13.83 12.19 -18.49
CA GLN A 392 -14.99 11.77 -19.25
C GLN A 392 -16.05 12.88 -19.19
N ILE A 393 -16.41 13.38 -20.33
CA ILE A 393 -17.52 14.33 -20.50
C ILE A 393 -18.68 13.54 -21.07
N VAL A 394 -19.81 13.54 -20.39
CA VAL A 394 -21.04 12.89 -20.82
C VAL A 394 -22.07 13.97 -21.09
N GLY A 395 -22.56 14.01 -22.32
CA GLY A 395 -23.56 14.96 -22.75
C GLY A 395 -24.92 14.65 -22.14
N LYS A 396 -25.75 15.67 -22.07
CA LYS A 396 -27.16 15.64 -21.64
C LYS A 396 -28.01 16.46 -22.59
N ASN A 397 -29.31 16.26 -22.52
CA ASN A 397 -30.27 17.01 -23.35
C ASN A 397 -29.92 16.91 -24.85
N ALA A 398 -29.70 18.03 -25.50
CA ALA A 398 -29.35 18.10 -26.93
C ALA A 398 -27.94 17.57 -27.23
N TYR A 399 -27.06 17.36 -26.24
CA TYR A 399 -25.70 16.91 -26.43
C TYR A 399 -25.57 15.45 -25.97
N TYR A 400 -25.79 14.53 -26.88
CA TYR A 400 -25.76 13.10 -26.57
C TYR A 400 -24.38 12.47 -26.79
N GLY A 401 -24.08 11.43 -25.99
CA GLY A 401 -22.84 10.66 -26.11
C GLY A 401 -21.80 11.06 -25.08
N LYS A 402 -20.60 10.56 -25.28
CA LYS A 402 -19.49 10.78 -24.35
C LYS A 402 -18.18 11.07 -25.08
N MET A 403 -17.39 11.92 -24.47
CA MET A 403 -16.04 12.24 -24.93
C MET A 403 -15.05 11.86 -23.82
N SER A 404 -13.99 11.14 -24.18
CA SER A 404 -12.92 10.74 -23.27
C SER A 404 -11.62 11.45 -23.64
N LEU A 405 -11.09 12.23 -22.73
CA LEU A 405 -9.90 13.04 -22.91
C LEU A 405 -8.83 12.61 -21.92
N LYS A 406 -7.55 12.64 -22.35
CA LYS A 406 -6.43 12.37 -21.45
C LYS A 406 -5.60 13.64 -21.25
N PHE A 407 -5.06 13.84 -20.07
CA PHE A 407 -4.13 14.94 -19.82
C PHE A 407 -2.92 14.48 -19.01
N THR A 408 -1.84 15.25 -19.10
CA THR A 408 -0.59 14.92 -18.42
C THR A 408 -0.51 15.60 -17.07
N ILE A 409 -0.14 14.84 -16.05
CA ILE A 409 0.30 15.35 -14.76
C ILE A 409 1.82 15.22 -14.71
N LYS A 410 2.52 16.34 -14.77
CA LYS A 410 3.99 16.41 -14.68
C LYS A 410 4.45 16.08 -13.26
N GLN A 411 5.62 15.45 -13.15
CA GLN A 411 6.24 15.19 -11.86
C GLN A 411 6.56 16.51 -11.12
N TYR A 412 6.48 16.50 -9.80
CA TYR A 412 6.93 17.62 -8.98
C TYR A 412 8.46 17.60 -8.86
N SER A 413 9.11 18.72 -9.14
CA SER A 413 10.57 18.80 -9.03
C SER A 413 11.00 18.95 -7.56
N LEU A 414 11.90 18.09 -7.11
CA LEU A 414 12.52 18.20 -5.78
C LEU A 414 13.25 19.53 -5.59
N THR A 415 13.76 20.13 -6.67
CA THR A 415 14.50 21.39 -6.61
C THR A 415 13.62 22.62 -6.38
N SER A 416 12.29 22.49 -6.55
CA SER A 416 11.37 23.63 -6.43
C SER A 416 11.17 24.09 -4.98
N ASN A 417 10.91 23.18 -4.04
CA ASN A 417 10.68 23.53 -2.64
C ASN A 417 10.87 22.34 -1.70
N CYS A 418 11.86 21.47 -1.99
CA CYS A 418 12.16 20.34 -1.12
C CYS A 418 13.52 20.51 -0.45
N LYS A 419 13.65 19.97 0.75
CA LYS A 419 14.88 20.06 1.56
C LYS A 419 15.20 18.74 2.22
N ILE A 420 16.47 18.39 2.27
CA ILE A 420 16.98 17.28 3.06
C ILE A 420 17.18 17.78 4.51
N SER A 421 16.74 17.01 5.49
CA SER A 421 16.93 17.31 6.92
C SER A 421 18.40 17.57 7.26
N ASP A 422 18.67 18.28 8.34
CA ASP A 422 20.03 18.52 8.80
C ASP A 422 20.67 17.24 9.30
N VAL A 423 21.93 17.07 8.94
CA VAL A 423 22.74 15.93 9.33
C VAL A 423 23.87 16.41 10.23
N GLN A 424 23.84 15.93 11.47
CA GLN A 424 24.90 16.21 12.44
C GLN A 424 26.22 15.56 12.02
N ASN A 425 27.34 16.11 12.54
CA ASN A 425 28.65 15.51 12.33
C ASN A 425 28.69 14.05 12.76
N GLN A 426 29.11 13.19 11.85
CA GLN A 426 29.16 11.76 12.08
C GLN A 426 30.52 11.33 12.63
N SER A 427 30.55 10.37 13.56
CA SER A 427 31.82 9.82 14.07
C SER A 427 32.42 8.84 13.07
N TYR A 428 33.71 9.01 12.75
CA TYR A 428 34.45 8.08 11.90
C TYR A 428 34.45 6.66 12.50
N THR A 429 34.09 5.65 11.72
CA THR A 429 33.98 4.26 12.13
C THR A 429 34.94 3.33 11.39
N GLY A 430 35.49 3.76 10.26
CA GLY A 430 36.26 2.93 9.32
C GLY A 430 35.40 2.25 8.25
N TYR A 431 34.08 2.37 8.35
CA TYR A 431 33.09 1.84 7.39
C TYR A 431 32.30 2.99 6.75
N ALA A 432 31.59 2.70 5.67
CA ALA A 432 30.68 3.65 5.07
C ALA A 432 29.60 4.10 6.09
N ILE A 433 29.33 5.38 6.15
CA ILE A 433 28.39 6.01 7.10
C ILE A 433 27.20 6.52 6.32
N THR A 434 26.01 6.03 6.64
CA THR A 434 24.75 6.35 5.98
C THR A 434 23.75 6.90 7.02
N PRO A 435 23.84 8.18 7.37
CA PRO A 435 22.93 8.78 8.34
C PRO A 435 21.49 8.77 7.82
N LYS A 436 20.53 8.44 8.66
CA LYS A 436 19.11 8.56 8.31
C LYS A 436 18.77 10.02 8.05
N ILE A 437 18.02 10.25 6.98
CA ILE A 437 17.53 11.56 6.58
C ILE A 437 16.02 11.54 6.41
N SER A 438 15.42 12.71 6.40
CA SER A 438 14.08 12.95 5.89
C SER A 438 14.13 14.00 4.78
N VAL A 439 13.22 13.89 3.82
CA VAL A 439 13.06 14.87 2.75
C VAL A 439 11.67 15.48 2.91
N MET A 440 11.62 16.80 2.96
CA MET A 440 10.38 17.56 3.08
C MET A 440 10.19 18.44 1.87
N CYS A 441 8.97 18.46 1.32
CA CYS A 441 8.53 19.35 0.26
C CYS A 441 7.36 20.19 0.77
N GLY A 442 7.61 21.47 1.09
CA GLY A 442 6.66 22.25 1.85
C GLY A 442 6.35 21.57 3.19
N ASN A 443 5.08 21.32 3.46
CA ASN A 443 4.62 20.66 4.70
C ASN A 443 4.54 19.14 4.59
N ARG A 444 4.95 18.54 3.46
CA ARG A 444 4.85 17.11 3.21
C ARG A 444 6.19 16.42 3.40
N THR A 445 6.24 15.39 4.23
CA THR A 445 7.37 14.47 4.33
C THR A 445 7.26 13.40 3.27
N LEU A 446 8.32 13.24 2.46
CA LEU A 446 8.40 12.26 1.40
C LEU A 446 8.82 10.88 1.95
N LYS A 447 8.42 9.82 1.25
CA LYS A 447 8.73 8.43 1.60
C LYS A 447 9.90 7.91 0.77
N GLU A 448 10.94 7.44 1.43
CA GLU A 448 12.06 6.76 0.77
C GLU A 448 11.58 5.50 0.03
N ASN A 449 12.19 5.21 -1.11
CA ASN A 449 11.85 4.14 -2.06
C ASN A 449 10.51 4.29 -2.80
N THR A 450 9.63 5.19 -2.37
CA THR A 450 8.38 5.55 -3.06
C THR A 450 8.52 6.86 -3.82
N ASP A 451 8.90 7.92 -3.10
CA ASP A 451 8.97 9.28 -3.62
C ASP A 451 10.39 9.70 -4.00
N TYR A 452 11.40 9.05 -3.44
CA TYR A 452 12.82 9.29 -3.74
C TYR A 452 13.70 8.07 -3.41
N THR A 453 14.92 8.09 -3.93
CA THR A 453 16.00 7.18 -3.54
C THR A 453 17.16 7.96 -2.97
N VAL A 454 17.98 7.33 -2.11
CA VAL A 454 19.16 7.95 -1.48
C VAL A 454 20.42 7.21 -1.88
N GLU A 455 21.43 7.96 -2.26
CA GLU A 455 22.79 7.48 -2.52
C GLU A 455 23.78 8.24 -1.64
N TYR A 456 24.83 7.56 -1.21
CA TYR A 456 25.90 8.16 -0.41
C TYR A 456 27.22 8.01 -1.13
N SER A 457 28.02 9.08 -1.13
CA SER A 457 29.37 9.05 -1.68
C SER A 457 30.36 9.74 -0.75
N ASN A 458 31.66 9.40 -0.87
CA ASN A 458 32.75 9.91 -0.02
C ASN A 458 32.48 9.74 1.49
N ASN A 459 31.64 8.78 1.86
CA ASN A 459 31.08 8.61 3.20
C ASN A 459 31.83 7.61 4.09
N LYS A 460 33.08 7.26 3.70
CA LYS A 460 33.94 6.33 4.45
C LYS A 460 35.07 7.05 5.18
N GLU A 461 35.69 8.03 4.54
CA GLU A 461 36.85 8.71 5.08
C GLU A 461 36.47 9.96 5.90
N ALA A 462 37.24 10.23 6.95
CA ALA A 462 37.04 11.45 7.73
C ALA A 462 37.37 12.69 6.91
N GLY A 463 36.51 13.69 7.00
CA GLY A 463 36.68 14.95 6.31
C GLY A 463 35.54 15.91 6.62
N ASP A 464 35.82 17.20 6.58
CA ASP A 464 34.80 18.22 6.75
C ASP A 464 34.06 18.45 5.44
N GLN A 465 32.71 18.33 5.47
CA GLN A 465 31.80 18.53 4.33
C GLN A 465 32.21 17.76 3.05
N LYS A 466 32.86 16.59 3.20
CA LYS A 466 33.30 15.74 2.09
C LYS A 466 32.31 14.64 1.71
N ALA A 467 31.65 14.06 2.69
CA ALA A 467 30.61 13.07 2.45
C ALA A 467 29.36 13.73 1.87
N VAL A 468 28.77 13.09 0.87
CA VAL A 468 27.62 13.63 0.12
C VAL A 468 26.46 12.65 0.17
N ILE A 469 25.30 13.18 0.46
CA ILE A 469 24.00 12.55 0.31
C ILE A 469 23.40 13.04 -0.99
N THR A 470 23.01 12.14 -1.87
CA THR A 470 22.30 12.43 -3.11
C THR A 470 20.91 11.82 -3.05
N VAL A 471 19.89 12.65 -3.13
CA VAL A 471 18.48 12.26 -3.17
C VAL A 471 17.99 12.43 -4.60
N LYS A 472 17.47 11.37 -5.21
CA LYS A 472 16.90 11.37 -6.57
C LYS A 472 15.40 11.14 -6.49
N GLY A 473 14.61 12.00 -7.12
CA GLY A 473 13.16 11.86 -7.20
C GLY A 473 12.74 10.57 -7.89
N LYS A 474 11.62 10.00 -7.44
CA LYS A 474 11.02 8.76 -7.96
C LYS A 474 9.49 8.90 -7.95
N GLY A 475 8.80 8.13 -8.81
CA GLY A 475 7.34 8.13 -8.86
C GLY A 475 6.78 9.50 -9.26
N ASN A 476 6.12 10.16 -8.35
CA ASN A 476 5.51 11.48 -8.56
C ASN A 476 6.52 12.65 -8.50
N TYR A 477 7.78 12.36 -8.20
CA TYR A 477 8.82 13.36 -8.03
C TYR A 477 9.97 13.16 -9.01
N THR A 478 10.62 14.26 -9.39
CA THR A 478 11.79 14.29 -10.28
C THR A 478 12.86 15.23 -9.73
N GLY A 479 14.05 15.18 -10.33
CA GLY A 479 15.17 16.05 -9.95
C GLY A 479 16.06 15.44 -8.87
N VAL A 480 17.11 16.18 -8.50
CA VAL A 480 18.15 15.72 -7.59
C VAL A 480 18.43 16.79 -6.54
N LEU A 481 18.48 16.39 -5.28
CA LEU A 481 19.00 17.21 -4.18
C LEU A 481 20.28 16.61 -3.65
N GLN A 482 21.21 17.47 -3.23
CA GLN A 482 22.43 17.04 -2.58
C GLN A 482 22.64 17.77 -1.25
N LYS A 483 23.18 17.04 -0.28
CA LYS A 483 23.59 17.58 1.02
C LYS A 483 24.91 16.99 1.44
N LYS A 484 25.83 17.85 1.88
CA LYS A 484 27.13 17.44 2.41
C LYS A 484 27.05 17.25 3.93
N PHE A 485 27.88 16.37 4.45
CA PHE A 485 28.07 16.21 5.89
C PHE A 485 29.51 15.87 6.23
N SER A 486 29.89 16.09 7.49
CA SER A 486 31.25 15.90 8.00
C SER A 486 31.36 14.56 8.74
N ILE A 487 32.47 13.88 8.52
CA ILE A 487 32.88 12.67 9.27
C ILE A 487 34.09 13.03 10.11
N VAL A 488 33.95 12.99 11.43
CA VAL A 488 34.95 13.45 12.37
C VAL A 488 35.56 12.30 13.17
N LYS A 489 36.91 12.33 13.33
CA LYS A 489 37.60 11.38 14.21
C LYS A 489 37.46 11.80 15.66
N LYS A 490 37.44 10.84 16.58
CA LYS A 490 37.42 11.10 18.03
C LYS A 490 38.74 11.72 18.48
N SER A 491 38.70 12.83 19.21
CA SER A 491 39.92 13.43 19.76
C SER A 491 40.52 12.54 20.84
N ILE A 492 41.84 12.21 20.72
CA ILE A 492 42.56 11.42 21.69
C ILE A 492 42.99 12.25 22.93
N ALA A 493 42.76 13.56 22.93
CA ALA A 493 43.13 14.45 24.05
C ALA A 493 42.47 14.05 25.38
N GLY A 494 41.29 13.40 25.34
CA GLY A 494 40.60 12.85 26.50
C GLY A 494 41.14 11.51 27.01
N ALA A 495 42.17 10.95 26.41
CA ALA A 495 42.74 9.69 26.85
C ALA A 495 43.64 9.85 28.09
N LYS A 496 43.78 8.82 28.89
CA LYS A 496 44.68 8.75 30.05
C LYS A 496 45.82 7.81 29.72
N ILE A 497 47.07 8.30 29.91
CA ILE A 497 48.28 7.51 29.74
C ILE A 497 48.72 7.02 31.10
N GLN A 498 48.81 5.71 31.31
CA GLN A 498 49.37 5.08 32.50
C GLN A 498 50.72 4.47 32.15
N ILE A 499 51.76 4.82 32.90
CA ILE A 499 53.12 4.28 32.72
C ILE A 499 53.37 3.29 33.85
N HIS A 500 53.63 2.02 33.50
CA HIS A 500 53.73 0.93 34.47
C HIS A 500 55.17 0.72 34.99
N ASP A 501 56.14 0.92 34.10
CA ASP A 501 57.53 0.60 34.45
C ASP A 501 58.31 1.86 34.83
N LYS A 502 59.11 1.76 35.86
CA LYS A 502 60.10 2.82 36.14
C LYS A 502 61.16 2.81 35.02
N GLY A 503 61.29 3.92 34.35
CA GLY A 503 62.36 4.09 33.31
C GLY A 503 63.71 3.96 33.97
N ILE A 504 64.44 2.94 33.65
CA ILE A 504 65.82 2.75 34.13
C ILE A 504 66.79 3.04 32.99
N TYR A 505 67.79 3.90 33.27
CA TYR A 505 68.84 4.22 32.28
C TYR A 505 69.61 2.95 31.92
N LYS A 506 69.80 2.77 30.61
CA LYS A 506 70.68 1.74 30.01
C LYS A 506 71.62 2.45 29.06
N LYS A 507 72.95 2.17 29.19
CA LYS A 507 74.00 2.78 28.41
C LYS A 507 73.65 2.80 26.90
N GLY A 508 73.59 3.97 26.29
CA GLY A 508 73.35 4.20 24.86
C GLY A 508 71.95 3.80 24.35
N LYS A 509 71.10 3.20 25.15
CA LYS A 509 69.77 2.74 24.71
C LYS A 509 68.64 3.72 25.06
N LYS A 510 67.65 3.82 24.17
CA LYS A 510 66.42 4.59 24.44
C LYS A 510 65.57 3.83 25.48
N VAL A 511 65.12 4.53 26.52
CA VAL A 511 64.23 4.00 27.54
C VAL A 511 62.78 4.16 27.06
N LYS A 512 62.08 3.05 26.91
CA LYS A 512 60.66 2.99 26.48
C LYS A 512 59.87 2.19 27.53
N PRO A 513 59.30 2.85 28.54
CA PRO A 513 58.48 2.17 29.55
C PRO A 513 57.21 1.59 28.94
N ARG A 514 56.67 0.53 29.52
CA ARG A 514 55.36 -0.04 29.14
C ARG A 514 54.27 0.95 29.51
N VAL A 515 53.35 1.17 28.56
CA VAL A 515 52.31 2.15 28.65
C VAL A 515 50.96 1.51 28.37
N THR A 516 49.96 1.81 29.18
CA THR A 516 48.55 1.55 28.88
C THR A 516 47.84 2.89 28.61
N VAL A 517 47.01 2.91 27.61
CA VAL A 517 46.21 4.06 27.23
C VAL A 517 44.75 3.70 27.36
N THR A 518 44.00 4.53 28.12
CA THR A 518 42.57 4.33 28.28
C THR A 518 41.82 5.58 27.83
N TYR A 519 40.64 5.38 27.18
CA TYR A 519 39.75 6.45 26.73
C TYR A 519 38.31 6.05 27.14
N ARG A 520 37.65 6.88 27.95
CA ARG A 520 36.28 6.59 28.47
C ARG A 520 36.15 5.14 28.98
N ASN A 521 37.09 4.72 29.87
CA ASN A 521 37.18 3.40 30.49
C ASN A 521 37.49 2.21 29.52
N GLN A 522 37.73 2.47 28.24
CA GLN A 522 38.19 1.44 27.29
C GLN A 522 39.68 1.52 27.11
N THR A 523 40.37 0.35 27.09
CA THR A 523 41.79 0.26 26.77
C THR A 523 41.98 0.35 25.26
N LEU A 524 42.75 1.35 24.81
CA LEU A 524 43.13 1.50 23.40
C LEU A 524 44.28 0.58 23.02
N GLN A 525 44.36 0.18 21.76
CA GLN A 525 45.39 -0.70 21.21
C GLN A 525 46.44 0.07 20.43
N ALA A 526 47.71 -0.12 20.77
CA ALA A 526 48.83 0.43 20.02
C ALA A 526 48.89 -0.18 18.59
N GLY A 527 49.15 0.65 17.58
CA GLY A 527 49.16 0.24 16.17
C GLY A 527 47.79 0.35 15.50
N ARG A 528 46.69 0.17 16.22
CA ARG A 528 45.30 0.34 15.71
C ARG A 528 44.73 1.72 16.06
N ASP A 529 44.78 2.09 17.34
CA ASP A 529 44.09 3.30 17.86
C ASP A 529 45.07 4.46 18.04
N TYR A 530 46.37 4.14 18.30
CA TYR A 530 47.38 5.15 18.50
C TYR A 530 48.81 4.64 18.15
N LYS A 531 49.71 5.59 17.92
CA LYS A 531 51.18 5.36 17.85
C LYS A 531 51.87 6.05 19.01
N LEU A 532 52.95 5.43 19.54
CA LEU A 532 53.80 6.00 20.58
C LEU A 532 55.12 6.44 19.99
N SER A 533 55.57 7.60 20.43
CA SER A 533 56.91 8.09 20.22
C SER A 533 57.50 8.58 21.55
N TYR A 534 58.84 8.57 21.65
CA TYR A 534 59.54 8.93 22.87
C TYR A 534 60.63 9.94 22.56
N SER A 535 60.73 11.00 23.41
CA SER A 535 61.80 11.98 23.31
C SER A 535 62.47 12.18 24.67
N ASN A 536 63.69 12.76 24.63
CA ASN A 536 64.52 12.97 25.83
C ASN A 536 64.76 11.71 26.67
N ASN A 537 64.73 10.53 26.04
CA ASN A 537 64.69 9.25 26.72
C ASN A 537 66.02 8.42 26.64
N LYS A 538 67.16 9.11 26.42
CA LYS A 538 68.48 8.49 26.37
C LYS A 538 69.37 8.74 27.59
N LYS A 539 69.02 9.73 28.43
CA LYS A 539 69.78 10.16 29.60
C LYS A 539 68.92 10.13 30.85
N VAL A 540 69.52 9.99 32.03
CA VAL A 540 68.83 10.14 33.30
C VAL A 540 68.22 11.55 33.34
N SER A 541 66.90 11.65 33.49
CA SER A 541 66.17 12.88 33.35
C SER A 541 64.75 12.81 33.90
N LYS A 542 64.20 13.89 34.40
CA LYS A 542 62.77 14.11 34.65
C LYS A 542 62.03 14.65 33.43
N LYS A 543 62.78 14.93 32.34
CA LYS A 543 62.22 15.56 31.10
C LYS A 543 61.92 14.60 29.97
N ALA A 544 61.99 13.27 30.22
CA ALA A 544 61.61 12.29 29.21
C ALA A 544 60.10 12.36 28.96
N VAL A 545 59.70 12.21 27.70
CA VAL A 545 58.31 12.35 27.28
C VAL A 545 57.91 11.14 26.45
N VAL A 546 56.78 10.57 26.74
CA VAL A 546 56.01 9.72 25.83
C VAL A 546 54.98 10.61 25.13
N LYS A 547 54.96 10.59 23.79
CA LYS A 547 53.98 11.26 22.95
C LYS A 547 53.11 10.19 22.30
N LEU A 548 51.82 10.32 22.48
CA LEU A 548 50.75 9.50 21.89
C LEU A 548 50.18 10.29 20.72
N GLN A 549 50.04 9.68 19.56
CA GLN A 549 49.39 10.20 18.39
C GLN A 549 48.21 9.30 18.03
N GLY A 550 47.00 9.84 17.99
CA GLY A 550 45.82 9.12 17.54
C GLY A 550 45.94 8.69 16.08
N ILE A 551 45.51 7.48 15.79
CA ILE A 551 45.36 6.91 14.44
C ILE A 551 44.03 6.15 14.36
N GLY A 552 43.66 5.64 13.19
CA GLY A 552 42.38 4.95 13.01
C GLY A 552 41.20 5.85 13.34
N MET A 553 40.40 5.48 14.33
CA MET A 553 39.24 6.23 14.79
C MET A 553 39.57 7.48 15.61
N TYR A 554 40.83 7.70 15.93
CA TYR A 554 41.29 8.80 16.79
C TYR A 554 42.16 9.80 16.06
N SER A 555 42.12 11.05 16.47
CA SER A 555 42.96 12.12 15.96
C SER A 555 43.59 12.91 17.12
N GLY A 556 44.57 13.75 16.80
CA GLY A 556 45.24 14.58 17.80
C GLY A 556 46.41 13.89 18.51
N THR A 557 47.00 14.56 19.47
CA THR A 557 48.15 14.09 20.23
C THR A 557 48.00 14.33 21.72
N LEU A 558 48.60 13.46 22.52
CA LEU A 558 48.67 13.63 23.97
C LEU A 558 50.10 13.31 24.43
N GLN A 559 50.59 14.01 25.44
CA GLN A 559 51.95 13.80 25.94
C GLN A 559 51.95 13.59 27.46
N LYS A 560 52.86 12.75 27.93
CA LYS A 560 53.10 12.52 29.36
C LYS A 560 54.59 12.48 29.64
N LYS A 561 55.04 13.25 30.67
CA LYS A 561 56.41 13.19 31.15
C LYS A 561 56.64 11.98 32.00
N PHE A 562 57.85 11.42 31.96
CA PHE A 562 58.27 10.36 32.85
C PHE A 562 59.73 10.54 33.27
N THR A 563 60.12 9.89 34.35
CA THR A 563 61.45 10.01 34.91
C THR A 563 62.28 8.80 34.54
N ILE A 564 63.49 9.03 34.08
CA ILE A 564 64.52 8.00 33.87
C ILE A 564 65.45 8.04 35.05
N TYR A 565 65.40 6.95 35.80
CA TYR A 565 66.20 6.78 37.00
C TYR A 565 67.57 6.17 36.65
N PRO A 566 68.61 6.47 37.45
CA PRO A 566 69.86 5.71 37.42
C PRO A 566 69.62 4.22 37.62
N PRO A 567 70.42 3.35 37.03
CA PRO A 567 70.36 1.91 37.35
C PRO A 567 70.65 1.65 38.82
N LYS A 568 70.17 0.52 39.30
CA LYS A 568 70.51 0.06 40.65
C LYS A 568 72.03 -0.14 40.75
N ALA A 569 72.66 0.40 41.78
CA ALA A 569 74.09 0.27 41.99
C ALA A 569 74.48 -1.21 42.21
N ASN A 570 75.44 -1.66 41.47
CA ASN A 570 76.05 -2.99 41.70
C ASN A 570 77.21 -2.85 42.69
N LEU A 571 76.87 -2.92 43.97
CA LEU A 571 77.78 -2.77 45.07
C LEU A 571 78.55 -4.08 45.36
N VAL A 572 79.88 -4.04 45.27
CA VAL A 572 80.76 -5.10 45.65
C VAL A 572 81.58 -4.63 46.86
N VAL A 573 81.52 -5.40 47.94
CA VAL A 573 82.25 -5.14 49.18
C VAL A 573 83.13 -6.33 49.46
N THR A 574 84.44 -6.06 49.58
CA THR A 574 85.45 -7.04 49.97
C THR A 574 86.20 -6.56 51.21
N LYS A 575 87.02 -7.43 51.84
CA LYS A 575 87.86 -7.04 53.01
C LYS A 575 88.80 -5.83 52.68
N LYS A 576 89.18 -5.70 51.38
CA LYS A 576 90.14 -4.67 50.94
C LYS A 576 89.52 -3.49 50.16
N SER A 577 88.21 -3.61 49.69
CA SER A 577 87.65 -2.54 48.84
C SER A 577 86.15 -2.53 48.86
N ILE A 578 85.60 -1.34 48.63
CA ILE A 578 84.17 -1.06 48.38
C ILE A 578 84.07 -0.43 46.98
N LYS A 579 83.48 -1.15 46.05
CA LYS A 579 83.36 -0.68 44.66
C LYS A 579 81.95 -0.84 44.13
N VAL A 580 81.53 0.08 43.22
CA VAL A 580 80.28 -0.03 42.45
C VAL A 580 80.68 -0.31 41.00
N LYS A 581 80.32 -1.49 40.45
CA LYS A 581 80.80 -1.95 39.13
C LYS A 581 80.09 -1.34 37.95
N ASN A 582 78.84 -0.89 38.07
CA ASN A 582 78.00 -0.44 36.97
C ASN A 582 77.83 1.07 36.94
N TRP A 583 78.81 1.87 37.26
CA TRP A 583 78.69 3.34 37.23
C TRP A 583 79.66 3.96 36.21
N GLU A 584 79.25 5.10 35.66
CA GLU A 584 80.01 5.81 34.66
C GLU A 584 80.23 7.27 35.17
N LYS A 585 81.46 7.52 35.61
CA LYS A 585 81.81 8.83 36.15
C LYS A 585 81.72 9.95 35.08
N ASP A 586 82.18 9.62 33.89
CA ASP A 586 82.18 10.46 32.73
C ASP A 586 80.78 10.87 32.20
N LYS A 587 79.71 10.16 32.60
CA LYS A 587 78.31 10.45 32.25
C LYS A 587 77.57 11.20 33.35
N GLY A 588 78.24 11.83 34.28
CA GLY A 588 77.67 12.64 35.35
C GLY A 588 77.03 11.84 36.50
N PHE A 589 77.42 10.59 36.62
CA PHE A 589 76.96 9.78 37.77
C PHE A 589 77.81 10.02 39.00
N THR A 590 77.16 10.10 40.17
CA THR A 590 77.81 10.10 41.46
C THR A 590 77.28 8.95 42.30
N ILE A 591 78.12 8.41 43.23
CA ILE A 591 77.75 7.35 44.12
C ILE A 591 77.32 7.93 45.46
N LEU A 592 76.15 7.50 45.90
CA LEU A 592 75.66 7.81 47.26
C LEU A 592 75.61 6.53 48.05
N TYR A 593 76.03 6.60 49.31
CA TYR A 593 76.04 5.47 50.22
C TYR A 593 75.10 5.73 51.38
N LYS A 594 74.41 4.69 51.85
CA LYS A 594 73.81 4.59 53.18
C LYS A 594 74.43 3.45 53.92
N TYR A 595 74.75 3.68 55.17
CA TYR A 595 75.32 2.66 56.03
C TYR A 595 74.51 2.55 57.34
N LYS A 596 74.66 1.41 58.00
CA LYS A 596 74.21 1.19 59.35
C LYS A 596 75.22 0.38 60.12
N VAL A 597 75.36 0.71 61.39
CA VAL A 597 76.29 0.04 62.32
C VAL A 597 75.51 -1.01 63.05
N ASP A 598 76.07 -2.22 63.10
CA ASP A 598 75.51 -3.40 63.76
C ASP A 598 74.02 -3.65 63.39
N LYS A 599 73.08 -3.71 64.36
CA LYS A 599 71.69 -3.90 64.14
C LYS A 599 70.93 -2.55 64.00
N GLY A 600 71.65 -1.42 64.06
CA GLY A 600 71.06 -0.06 64.01
C GLY A 600 70.33 0.30 62.69
N LYS A 601 69.73 1.50 62.62
CA LYS A 601 69.07 2.02 61.43
C LYS A 601 70.09 2.60 60.45
N TYR A 602 69.74 2.61 59.13
CA TYR A 602 70.55 3.29 58.14
C TYR A 602 70.60 4.80 58.36
N CYS A 603 71.80 5.40 58.10
CA CYS A 603 71.93 6.85 58.20
C CYS A 603 70.81 7.58 57.46
N LYS A 604 70.19 8.60 58.10
CA LYS A 604 69.08 9.37 57.50
C LYS A 604 69.47 10.01 56.18
N LYS A 605 70.60 10.72 56.12
CA LYS A 605 71.14 11.31 54.90
C LYS A 605 72.18 10.40 54.25
N PRO A 606 72.09 10.24 52.92
CA PRO A 606 73.14 9.49 52.18
C PRO A 606 74.44 10.32 52.16
N VAL A 607 75.55 9.60 52.18
CA VAL A 607 76.89 10.21 52.10
C VAL A 607 77.58 9.86 50.79
N ASN A 608 78.55 10.69 50.36
CA ASN A 608 79.44 10.39 49.24
C ASN A 608 80.58 9.43 49.69
N GLY A 609 81.49 9.15 48.82
CA GLY A 609 82.62 8.29 49.11
C GLY A 609 83.49 8.71 50.31
N ASN A 610 83.79 10.02 50.36
CA ASN A 610 84.50 10.63 51.48
C ASN A 610 83.75 10.54 52.81
N GLY A 611 82.43 10.80 52.77
CA GLY A 611 81.60 10.65 53.95
C GLY A 611 81.53 9.18 54.44
N LEU A 612 81.48 8.21 53.48
CA LEU A 612 81.52 6.83 53.85
C LEU A 612 82.91 6.46 54.47
N ALA A 613 84.01 6.93 53.90
CA ALA A 613 85.35 6.70 54.45
C ALA A 613 85.49 7.26 55.89
N LYS A 614 85.01 8.44 56.17
CA LYS A 614 84.93 9.00 57.52
C LYS A 614 84.16 8.11 58.47
N ALA A 615 82.97 7.64 58.00
CA ALA A 615 82.13 6.74 58.84
C ALA A 615 82.79 5.40 59.13
N LEU A 616 83.48 4.85 58.14
CA LEU A 616 84.23 3.62 58.35
C LEU A 616 85.38 3.74 59.37
N LYS A 617 86.10 4.86 59.34
CA LYS A 617 87.16 5.17 60.32
C LYS A 617 86.58 5.32 61.75
N LYS A 618 85.40 5.99 61.85
CA LYS A 618 84.74 6.23 63.18
C LYS A 618 84.27 4.94 63.82
N HIS A 619 83.90 3.91 63.06
CA HIS A 619 83.27 2.71 63.56
C HIS A 619 84.13 1.46 63.44
N LYS A 620 85.47 1.56 63.63
CA LYS A 620 86.34 0.43 63.67
C LYS A 620 85.86 -0.58 64.78
N GLY A 621 86.06 -1.90 64.50
CA GLY A 621 85.59 -2.92 65.41
C GLY A 621 84.13 -3.39 65.18
N HIS A 622 83.28 -2.55 64.56
CA HIS A 622 81.89 -2.82 64.35
C HIS A 622 81.57 -3.50 63.02
N LYS A 623 80.42 -4.14 62.95
CA LYS A 623 79.87 -4.69 61.69
C LYS A 623 79.06 -3.62 60.98
N ILE A 624 79.51 -3.18 59.80
CA ILE A 624 78.81 -2.19 59.01
C ILE A 624 78.09 -2.83 57.83
N THR A 625 76.80 -2.46 57.63
CA THR A 625 76.05 -2.83 56.43
C THR A 625 75.95 -1.62 55.53
N ILE A 626 76.40 -1.71 54.28
CA ILE A 626 76.46 -0.61 53.31
C ILE A 626 75.51 -0.91 52.16
N LYS A 627 74.78 0.12 51.74
CA LYS A 627 74.02 0.18 50.50
C LYS A 627 74.49 1.32 49.63
N ALA A 628 74.52 1.11 48.33
CA ALA A 628 74.88 2.18 47.39
C ALA A 628 73.73 2.47 46.42
N ALA A 629 73.61 3.70 46.00
CA ALA A 629 72.75 4.12 44.90
C ALA A 629 73.53 5.04 43.98
N LEU A 630 73.20 5.02 42.71
CA LEU A 630 73.73 5.97 41.72
C LEU A 630 72.84 7.20 41.68
N LYS A 631 73.43 8.40 41.63
CA LYS A 631 72.74 9.68 41.48
C LYS A 631 73.27 10.35 40.20
N CYS A 632 72.37 10.88 39.37
CA CYS A 632 72.70 11.62 38.19
C CYS A 632 71.60 12.66 37.91
N ASN A 633 71.92 13.86 37.51
CA ASN A 633 71.00 14.96 37.21
C ASN A 633 69.95 15.19 38.35
N GLY A 634 70.40 15.15 39.60
CA GLY A 634 69.55 15.31 40.78
C GLY A 634 68.62 14.14 41.10
N ILE A 635 68.63 13.04 40.30
CA ILE A 635 67.80 11.86 40.45
C ILE A 635 68.61 10.73 41.08
N THR A 636 68.11 10.15 42.14
CA THR A 636 68.75 9.01 42.81
C THR A 636 68.07 7.72 42.40
N GLY A 637 68.83 6.71 41.97
CA GLY A 637 68.38 5.38 41.67
C GLY A 637 68.10 4.55 42.91
N ALA A 638 67.64 3.33 42.67
CA ALA A 638 67.40 2.37 43.77
C ALA A 638 68.70 1.97 44.47
N TYR A 639 68.66 1.86 45.76
CA TYR A 639 69.80 1.37 46.53
C TYR A 639 70.01 -0.13 46.25
N SER A 640 71.30 -0.53 46.27
CA SER A 640 71.70 -1.96 46.24
C SER A 640 71.16 -2.71 47.47
N GLN A 641 71.21 -4.03 47.40
CA GLN A 641 71.12 -4.81 48.65
C GLN A 641 72.23 -4.43 49.61
N GLY A 642 72.00 -4.58 50.91
CA GLY A 642 72.95 -4.29 51.93
C GLY A 642 74.11 -5.35 51.89
N LYS A 643 75.31 -4.88 51.81
CA LYS A 643 76.51 -5.68 51.92
C LYS A 643 77.19 -5.47 53.26
N LYS A 644 77.56 -6.49 53.98
CA LYS A 644 78.17 -6.47 55.33
C LYS A 644 79.66 -6.42 55.20
N LEU A 645 80.30 -5.64 56.08
CA LEU A 645 81.75 -5.51 56.26
C LEU A 645 82.03 -5.47 57.75
N LYS A 646 82.95 -6.35 58.25
CA LYS A 646 83.49 -6.21 59.62
C LYS A 646 84.81 -5.48 59.52
N LEU A 647 84.87 -4.36 60.18
CA LEU A 647 86.03 -3.48 60.22
C LEU A 647 86.99 -4.08 61.30
N LYS A 648 88.26 -4.27 60.95
CA LYS A 648 89.35 -4.63 61.92
C LYS A 648 89.85 -3.36 62.60
#